data_6425ff6aaaa9ef29acf4a9d8fee8b55c
#
_entry.id   6425ff6aaaa9ef29acf4a9d8fee8b55c
#
_cell.length_a   1.000
_cell.length_b   1.000
_cell.length_c   1.000
_cell.angle_alpha   90.00
_cell.angle_beta   90.00
_cell.angle_gamma   90.00
#
_symmetry.space_group_name_H-M   'P 1'
#
loop_
_entity.id
_entity.type
_entity.pdbx_description
1 polymer ?
#
loop_
_entity_poly.entity_id
_entity_poly.type
_entity_poly.pdbx_seq_one_letter_code
_entity_poly.pdbx_strand_id
1 'polypeptide(L)'
;MQCVFAFEAFNMKYIQIRQYITGLLILALSLLSDAIYGQDVAVLPSDPAVKSGVLPNGIRWYVASNTYIKGTADFALVQMTGDQTTTEVERVTAVEIAQEALKSQPLLTAPSVQDYFIGKGCIPGPEGFVEVKSNATIFKFRDVNMKLSGSVLDSTLLVLMNVAGRYYRSDDPVVKKWYAPSDQAIIVAGDVDANTVSEKLKMLSYMFPKSESVQRQGYVWENTPEVRTEVCQGFEQGLVRVAALWKLERTPRELMNTVQPAIFRKYITMTGMVARERILQKLREQGIAAAAVDVDYVGGLGSIGDGEFSVEVAVSSDNVLDAVSVLGETLSSIDSYGVEPVEAGKASLDFVDMISAEVKRRDIANIEYVNRCVSAFIYNTSLSSRDDIRKFYLSKDISNDTESRLLFSIASNSLDGDKNLTLRYTSDSLYVTMDALTKTFHNAWQQAAQEKPVVSNTVSVPFLPGIGPEVKVKSMKSEYLSGGSVWTLANGMRVIFRNMKSEGDAIHYSLSLNGGTGNVEGLGADDGQYLTDYLDNCKVSGVTGKEFRDALRRRGMKMNFEVGHSSTVIKGNVPSYELEYMLRALVAMMNERTPDQKAWEYYLNCEALRQKASHVSGSGACLNEDFADKAEAFFNELSQNVNNGVLVLVGNIDEKKLKAALMAYAGSFKTTDKTFRRTETQTRSFSGIERYDRRGKGNSVNAVLTAPMAMTAENYYTAMLTSMMLKRHFALELAGKGMSVDVGYECRRFPQESVLVRVSVSEASSEGFAAGTSEYSMGTALSVMRGVFADISQVKLDAASLASYKERLERLLAISKESPEYWVNAINLRYLDGKDFTTGAEGKIKGISEANIRSLLNTLGGESKIEYVITGK
;
A
#
# COMPACT_ATOMS: atom_id res chain seq x y z
N MET A 1 53.48 -7.23 20.83
CA MET A 1 52.70 -7.49 22.03
C MET A 1 51.91 -6.26 22.51
N GLN A 2 52.46 -5.05 22.51
CA GLN A 2 51.67 -3.84 22.91
C GLN A 2 50.52 -3.46 21.93
N CYS A 3 50.63 -3.74 20.63
CA CYS A 3 49.54 -3.44 19.66
C CYS A 3 48.35 -4.41 19.77
N VAL A 4 48.59 -5.68 20.17
CA VAL A 4 47.51 -6.67 20.34
C VAL A 4 46.69 -6.37 21.58
N PHE A 5 47.31 -5.92 22.70
CA PHE A 5 46.60 -5.49 23.90
C PHE A 5 45.79 -4.20 23.71
N ALA A 6 46.26 -3.29 22.81
CA ALA A 6 45.49 -2.09 22.50
C ALA A 6 44.24 -2.41 21.65
N PHE A 7 44.31 -3.39 20.75
CA PHE A 7 43.21 -3.84 19.92
C PHE A 7 42.15 -4.62 20.73
N GLU A 8 42.60 -5.49 21.65
CA GLU A 8 41.68 -6.20 22.58
C GLU A 8 41.01 -5.23 23.57
N ALA A 9 41.75 -4.24 24.08
CA ALA A 9 41.18 -3.22 24.97
C ALA A 9 40.20 -2.28 24.22
N PHE A 10 40.44 -2.02 22.96
CA PHE A 10 39.50 -1.26 22.08
C PHE A 10 38.23 -2.06 21.80
N ASN A 11 38.37 -3.33 21.48
CA ASN A 11 37.23 -4.23 21.28
C ASN A 11 36.42 -4.46 22.58
N MET A 12 37.07 -4.61 23.72
CA MET A 12 36.35 -4.73 25.00
C MET A 12 35.62 -3.43 25.38
N LYS A 13 36.22 -2.26 25.10
CA LYS A 13 35.50 -0.98 25.27
C LYS A 13 34.31 -0.87 24.31
N TYR A 14 34.45 -1.32 23.07
CA TYR A 14 33.39 -1.32 22.08
C TYR A 14 32.23 -2.25 22.46
N ILE A 15 32.53 -3.44 22.97
CA ILE A 15 31.54 -4.39 23.48
C ILE A 15 30.86 -3.86 24.76
N GLN A 16 31.60 -3.21 25.66
CA GLN A 16 31.02 -2.56 26.84
C GLN A 16 30.15 -1.35 26.47
N ILE A 17 30.54 -0.56 25.47
CA ILE A 17 29.73 0.55 24.97
C ILE A 17 28.48 0.00 24.27
N ARG A 18 28.57 -1.05 23.49
CA ARG A 18 27.44 -1.74 22.87
C ARG A 18 26.46 -2.29 23.93
N GLN A 19 26.95 -2.92 24.98
CA GLN A 19 26.13 -3.39 26.12
C GLN A 19 25.53 -2.24 26.93
N TYR A 20 26.23 -1.11 27.05
CA TYR A 20 25.71 0.12 27.69
C TYR A 20 24.63 0.77 26.82
N ILE A 21 24.77 0.78 25.51
CA ILE A 21 23.79 1.32 24.56
C ILE A 21 22.56 0.42 24.51
N THR A 22 22.73 -0.91 24.55
CA THR A 22 21.60 -1.85 24.67
C THR A 22 20.87 -1.67 26.01
N GLY A 23 21.62 -1.46 27.10
CA GLY A 23 21.06 -1.11 28.41
C GLY A 23 20.37 0.27 28.42
N LEU A 24 20.92 1.25 27.71
CA LEU A 24 20.30 2.58 27.50
C LEU A 24 19.09 2.53 26.56
N LEU A 25 19.06 1.60 25.58
CA LEU A 25 17.90 1.36 24.74
C LEU A 25 16.76 0.72 25.53
N ILE A 26 17.08 -0.24 26.37
CA ILE A 26 16.14 -0.85 27.33
C ILE A 26 15.68 0.23 28.33
N LEU A 27 16.57 1.09 28.81
CA LEU A 27 16.26 2.22 29.69
C LEU A 27 15.48 3.33 28.95
N ALA A 28 15.81 3.65 27.70
CA ALA A 28 15.04 4.60 26.87
C ALA A 28 13.66 4.04 26.48
N LEU A 29 13.57 2.74 26.24
CA LEU A 29 12.29 2.03 26.03
C LEU A 29 11.49 1.97 27.34
N SER A 30 12.14 1.80 28.50
CA SER A 30 11.48 1.88 29.80
C SER A 30 11.07 3.31 30.15
N LEU A 31 11.90 4.32 29.87
CA LEU A 31 11.56 5.75 30.07
C LEU A 31 10.46 6.23 29.13
N LEU A 32 10.35 5.63 27.93
CA LEU A 32 9.23 5.84 27.01
C LEU A 32 7.97 5.10 27.47
N SER A 33 8.11 3.99 28.20
CA SER A 33 7.00 3.24 28.81
C SER A 33 6.54 3.87 30.14
N ASP A 34 7.46 4.40 30.96
CA ASP A 34 7.16 5.01 32.25
C ASP A 34 6.29 6.28 32.17
N ALA A 35 6.26 6.92 31.00
CA ALA A 35 5.39 8.08 30.77
C ALA A 35 3.93 7.71 30.48
N ILE A 36 3.62 6.43 30.23
CA ILE A 36 2.27 5.99 29.80
C ILE A 36 1.72 4.83 30.65
N TYR A 37 2.56 3.88 31.10
CA TYR A 37 2.13 2.70 31.89
C TYR A 37 3.27 2.27 32.83
N GLY A 38 2.94 1.96 34.07
CA GLY A 38 3.94 1.50 35.06
C GLY A 38 4.68 0.23 34.64
N GLN A 39 5.79 0.00 35.25
CA GLN A 39 6.89 -1.02 35.19
C GLN A 39 6.76 -2.30 34.29
N ASP A 40 5.67 -2.55 33.60
CA ASP A 40 5.50 -3.66 32.65
C ASP A 40 5.76 -3.19 31.21
N VAL A 41 6.33 -4.06 30.36
CA VAL A 41 6.54 -3.77 28.94
C VAL A 41 5.21 -3.34 28.32
N ALA A 42 5.13 -2.12 27.80
CA ALA A 42 3.89 -1.55 27.30
C ALA A 42 3.28 -2.41 26.19
N VAL A 43 2.03 -2.78 26.35
CA VAL A 43 1.23 -3.55 25.41
C VAL A 43 0.37 -2.57 24.60
N LEU A 44 0.25 -2.78 23.30
CA LEU A 44 -0.67 -2.00 22.48
C LEU A 44 -2.13 -2.33 22.87
N PRO A 45 -3.04 -1.33 22.88
CA PRO A 45 -4.44 -1.58 23.25
C PRO A 45 -5.07 -2.56 22.26
N SER A 46 -5.79 -3.56 22.79
CA SER A 46 -6.56 -4.49 21.96
C SER A 46 -7.79 -3.80 21.36
N ASP A 47 -8.10 -4.11 20.09
CA ASP A 47 -9.30 -3.64 19.41
C ASP A 47 -10.55 -4.09 20.18
N PRO A 48 -11.41 -3.17 20.66
CA PRO A 48 -12.62 -3.53 21.41
C PRO A 48 -13.64 -4.33 20.59
N ALA A 49 -13.53 -4.29 19.26
CA ALA A 49 -14.36 -5.11 18.37
C ALA A 49 -14.01 -6.61 18.43
N VAL A 50 -12.79 -6.96 18.93
CA VAL A 50 -12.31 -8.34 18.99
C VAL A 50 -12.42 -8.90 20.42
N LYS A 51 -13.19 -9.99 20.58
CA LYS A 51 -13.22 -10.78 21.81
C LYS A 51 -12.54 -12.12 21.58
N SER A 52 -11.86 -12.64 22.59
CA SER A 52 -11.17 -13.92 22.51
C SER A 52 -11.28 -14.71 23.83
N GLY A 53 -11.01 -16.01 23.75
CA GLY A 53 -10.99 -16.87 24.92
C GLY A 53 -10.54 -18.29 24.59
N VAL A 54 -10.62 -19.19 25.57
CA VAL A 54 -10.26 -20.60 25.45
C VAL A 54 -11.48 -21.46 25.78
N LEU A 55 -11.80 -22.41 24.92
CA LEU A 55 -12.87 -23.37 25.13
C LEU A 55 -12.46 -24.46 26.14
N PRO A 56 -13.43 -25.20 26.77
CA PRO A 56 -13.13 -26.26 27.74
C PRO A 56 -12.19 -27.35 27.23
N ASN A 57 -12.17 -27.62 25.93
CA ASN A 57 -11.31 -28.62 25.30
C ASN A 57 -9.91 -28.06 24.90
N GLY A 58 -9.65 -26.76 25.08
CA GLY A 58 -8.39 -26.12 24.79
C GLY A 58 -8.33 -25.31 23.48
N ILE A 59 -9.31 -25.47 22.59
CA ILE A 59 -9.38 -24.65 21.35
C ILE A 59 -9.51 -23.17 21.74
N ARG A 60 -8.72 -22.32 21.12
CA ARG A 60 -8.86 -20.85 21.26
C ARG A 60 -9.95 -20.35 20.31
N TRP A 61 -10.59 -19.27 20.68
CA TRP A 61 -11.55 -18.60 19.82
C TRP A 61 -11.31 -17.09 19.77
N TYR A 62 -11.59 -16.51 18.61
CA TYR A 62 -11.55 -15.07 18.37
C TYR A 62 -12.82 -14.68 17.62
N VAL A 63 -13.51 -13.66 18.08
CA VAL A 63 -14.71 -13.13 17.42
C VAL A 63 -14.58 -11.63 17.26
N ALA A 64 -14.61 -11.15 16.03
CA ALA A 64 -14.66 -9.74 15.70
C ALA A 64 -16.06 -9.36 15.22
N SER A 65 -16.76 -8.54 16.01
CA SER A 65 -18.06 -8.00 15.62
C SER A 65 -17.84 -6.83 14.66
N ASN A 66 -18.11 -7.06 13.37
CA ASN A 66 -17.96 -6.07 12.31
C ASN A 66 -19.30 -5.79 11.64
N THR A 67 -19.88 -4.64 11.94
CA THR A 67 -21.19 -4.22 11.40
C THR A 67 -21.09 -3.41 10.10
N TYR A 68 -19.87 -3.16 9.58
CA TYR A 68 -19.67 -2.42 8.33
C TYR A 68 -20.24 -3.18 7.12
N ILE A 69 -20.12 -4.51 7.11
CA ILE A 69 -20.69 -5.36 6.06
C ILE A 69 -21.80 -6.21 6.69
N LYS A 70 -23.02 -5.73 6.61
CA LYS A 70 -24.18 -6.41 7.21
C LYS A 70 -24.51 -7.73 6.51
N GLY A 71 -24.86 -8.71 7.31
CA GLY A 71 -25.37 -10.00 6.85
C GLY A 71 -24.30 -10.89 6.22
N THR A 72 -23.02 -10.61 6.43
CA THR A 72 -21.91 -11.50 6.05
C THR A 72 -20.96 -11.72 7.21
N ALA A 73 -20.31 -12.89 7.22
CA ALA A 73 -19.23 -13.19 8.15
C ALA A 73 -18.17 -14.06 7.47
N ASP A 74 -16.94 -13.86 7.88
CA ASP A 74 -15.79 -14.70 7.51
C ASP A 74 -15.47 -15.62 8.67
N PHE A 75 -15.10 -16.86 8.34
CA PHE A 75 -14.75 -17.88 9.29
C PHE A 75 -13.37 -18.44 8.98
N ALA A 76 -12.59 -18.74 10.00
CA ALA A 76 -11.36 -19.48 9.84
C ALA A 76 -11.18 -20.53 10.94
N LEU A 77 -10.53 -21.63 10.58
CA LEU A 77 -9.96 -22.60 11.49
C LEU A 77 -8.44 -22.61 11.27
N VAL A 78 -7.69 -22.40 12.33
CA VAL A 78 -6.23 -22.43 12.31
C VAL A 78 -5.74 -23.62 13.09
N GLN A 79 -4.78 -24.35 12.49
CA GLN A 79 -4.05 -25.44 13.12
C GLN A 79 -2.56 -25.09 13.11
N MET A 80 -1.90 -25.18 14.27
CA MET A 80 -0.47 -24.91 14.45
C MET A 80 0.42 -26.06 13.92
N THR A 81 0.10 -26.59 12.75
CA THR A 81 0.85 -27.65 12.07
C THR A 81 0.90 -27.33 10.59
N GLY A 82 2.11 -27.22 10.05
CA GLY A 82 2.39 -26.91 8.66
C GLY A 82 3.45 -27.83 8.08
N ASP A 83 3.96 -27.51 6.90
CA ASP A 83 4.88 -28.37 6.13
C ASP A 83 6.27 -28.51 6.76
N GLN A 84 6.73 -27.53 7.56
CA GLN A 84 8.03 -27.57 8.23
C GLN A 84 7.96 -27.99 9.71
N THR A 85 6.78 -28.19 10.26
CA THR A 85 6.62 -28.59 11.67
C THR A 85 6.67 -30.10 11.85
N THR A 86 6.67 -30.85 10.77
CA THR A 86 6.71 -32.30 10.71
C THR A 86 8.00 -32.77 10.05
N THR A 87 8.43 -34.02 10.29
CA THR A 87 9.56 -34.64 9.59
C THR A 87 9.26 -34.82 8.10
N GLU A 88 10.25 -35.17 7.26
CA GLU A 88 10.02 -35.35 5.82
C GLU A 88 8.89 -36.35 5.49
N VAL A 89 8.73 -37.39 6.29
CA VAL A 89 7.63 -38.37 6.15
C VAL A 89 6.29 -37.77 6.56
N GLU A 90 6.29 -36.84 7.49
CA GLU A 90 5.10 -36.18 8.02
C GLU A 90 4.66 -34.94 7.18
N ARG A 91 5.56 -34.36 6.36
CA ARG A 91 5.25 -33.20 5.49
C ARG A 91 4.14 -33.49 4.48
N VAL A 92 4.24 -34.62 3.81
CA VAL A 92 3.23 -35.04 2.82
C VAL A 92 1.87 -35.14 3.48
N THR A 93 1.87 -35.54 4.75
CA THR A 93 0.66 -35.77 5.54
C THR A 93 -0.09 -34.47 5.87
N ALA A 94 0.60 -33.33 6.07
CA ALA A 94 -0.08 -32.06 6.43
C ALA A 94 -0.98 -31.52 5.31
N VAL A 95 -0.50 -31.52 4.07
CA VAL A 95 -1.28 -31.10 2.89
C VAL A 95 -2.42 -32.06 2.59
N GLU A 96 -2.15 -33.38 2.61
CA GLU A 96 -3.16 -34.42 2.37
C GLU A 96 -4.24 -34.41 3.42
N ILE A 97 -3.90 -34.25 4.71
CA ILE A 97 -4.87 -34.13 5.81
C ILE A 97 -5.75 -32.90 5.62
N ALA A 98 -5.15 -31.75 5.23
CA ALA A 98 -5.92 -30.53 5.00
C ALA A 98 -6.88 -30.67 3.82
N GLN A 99 -6.46 -31.29 2.72
CA GLN A 99 -7.31 -31.58 1.56
C GLN A 99 -8.42 -32.57 1.91
N GLU A 100 -8.07 -33.63 2.64
CA GLU A 100 -9.04 -34.63 3.09
C GLU A 100 -10.10 -34.01 4.02
N ALA A 101 -9.75 -33.04 4.85
CA ALA A 101 -10.69 -32.34 5.72
C ALA A 101 -11.74 -31.52 4.95
N LEU A 102 -11.47 -31.12 3.72
CA LEU A 102 -12.42 -30.41 2.85
C LEU A 102 -13.34 -31.35 2.04
N LYS A 103 -13.12 -32.67 2.09
CA LYS A 103 -13.99 -33.65 1.44
C LYS A 103 -15.32 -33.80 2.21
N SER A 104 -16.15 -34.71 1.72
CA SER A 104 -17.47 -35.00 2.30
C SER A 104 -17.40 -35.34 3.80
N GLN A 105 -18.34 -34.84 4.56
CA GLN A 105 -18.54 -35.11 5.97
C GLN A 105 -19.94 -35.68 6.22
N PRO A 106 -20.13 -36.60 7.20
CA PRO A 106 -21.43 -37.28 7.45
C PRO A 106 -22.58 -36.34 7.74
N LEU A 107 -22.31 -35.12 8.23
CA LEU A 107 -23.34 -34.14 8.61
C LEU A 107 -23.68 -33.16 7.47
N LEU A 108 -23.03 -33.26 6.32
CA LEU A 108 -23.25 -32.36 5.21
C LEU A 108 -24.22 -32.95 4.20
N THR A 109 -25.20 -32.15 3.79
CA THR A 109 -26.03 -32.42 2.62
C THR A 109 -25.35 -32.08 1.30
N ALA A 110 -24.28 -31.25 1.35
CA ALA A 110 -23.44 -30.90 0.21
C ALA A 110 -22.43 -32.02 -0.07
N PRO A 111 -21.97 -32.19 -1.35
CA PRO A 111 -20.98 -33.18 -1.72
C PRO A 111 -19.64 -33.05 -0.98
N SER A 112 -19.24 -31.80 -0.67
CA SER A 112 -18.02 -31.49 0.07
C SER A 112 -18.19 -30.29 0.99
N VAL A 113 -17.22 -30.06 1.89
CA VAL A 113 -17.14 -28.84 2.71
C VAL A 113 -17.01 -27.60 1.82
N GLN A 114 -16.25 -27.71 0.73
CA GLN A 114 -16.11 -26.62 -0.23
C GLN A 114 -17.45 -26.25 -0.88
N ASP A 115 -18.19 -27.25 -1.36
CA ASP A 115 -19.51 -27.03 -1.98
C ASP A 115 -20.51 -26.44 -0.99
N TYR A 116 -20.45 -26.86 0.27
CA TYR A 116 -21.27 -26.28 1.32
C TYR A 116 -21.03 -24.78 1.44
N PHE A 117 -19.76 -24.35 1.54
CA PHE A 117 -19.43 -22.94 1.71
C PHE A 117 -19.67 -22.11 0.42
N ILE A 118 -19.41 -22.67 -0.76
CA ILE A 118 -19.77 -22.02 -2.05
C ILE A 118 -21.28 -21.78 -2.10
N GLY A 119 -22.08 -22.78 -1.69
CA GLY A 119 -23.55 -22.66 -1.58
C GLY A 119 -24.02 -21.62 -0.56
N LYS A 120 -23.18 -21.23 0.40
CA LYS A 120 -23.43 -20.13 1.33
C LYS A 120 -22.89 -18.77 0.85
N GLY A 121 -22.47 -18.66 -0.39
CA GLY A 121 -21.96 -17.43 -0.99
C GLY A 121 -20.46 -17.21 -0.81
N CYS A 122 -19.75 -18.16 -0.21
CA CYS A 122 -18.34 -18.05 0.08
C CYS A 122 -17.49 -17.86 -1.18
N ILE A 123 -16.45 -17.05 -1.05
CA ILE A 123 -15.46 -16.83 -2.12
C ILE A 123 -14.13 -17.46 -1.67
N PRO A 124 -13.61 -18.45 -2.41
CA PRO A 124 -12.31 -19.03 -2.11
C PRO A 124 -11.19 -17.98 -2.28
N GLY A 125 -10.13 -18.13 -1.50
CA GLY A 125 -8.90 -17.35 -1.69
C GLY A 125 -8.06 -17.86 -2.87
N PRO A 126 -6.90 -17.25 -3.10
CA PRO A 126 -5.95 -17.72 -4.13
C PRO A 126 -5.53 -19.18 -3.93
N GLU A 127 -5.34 -19.59 -2.68
CA GLU A 127 -4.99 -20.96 -2.29
C GLU A 127 -6.21 -21.89 -2.19
N GLY A 128 -7.41 -21.41 -2.58
CA GLY A 128 -8.67 -22.09 -2.36
C GLY A 128 -9.24 -21.80 -0.97
N PHE A 129 -9.66 -22.84 -0.26
CA PHE A 129 -10.21 -22.77 1.10
C PHE A 129 -9.20 -23.13 2.18
N VAL A 130 -8.01 -23.61 1.82
CA VAL A 130 -6.97 -24.00 2.76
C VAL A 130 -5.61 -23.48 2.31
N GLU A 131 -4.89 -22.87 3.24
CA GLU A 131 -3.52 -22.39 3.09
C GLU A 131 -2.63 -23.17 4.06
N VAL A 132 -1.64 -23.90 3.52
CA VAL A 132 -0.65 -24.62 4.33
C VAL A 132 0.64 -23.80 4.34
N LYS A 133 1.00 -23.30 5.52
CA LYS A 133 2.26 -22.58 5.78
C LYS A 133 3.30 -23.51 6.38
N SER A 134 4.50 -23.02 6.57
CA SER A 134 5.58 -23.77 7.21
C SER A 134 5.23 -24.29 8.61
N ASN A 135 4.46 -23.52 9.42
CA ASN A 135 4.12 -23.85 10.82
C ASN A 135 2.64 -23.93 11.10
N ALA A 136 1.76 -23.69 10.13
CA ALA A 136 0.33 -23.66 10.34
C ALA A 136 -0.46 -24.05 9.10
N THR A 137 -1.62 -24.63 9.31
CA THR A 137 -2.66 -24.86 8.30
C THR A 137 -3.86 -23.98 8.64
N ILE A 138 -4.35 -23.22 7.66
CA ILE A 138 -5.41 -22.24 7.85
C ILE A 138 -6.54 -22.50 6.86
N PHE A 139 -7.71 -22.83 7.36
CA PHE A 139 -8.93 -22.89 6.56
C PHE A 139 -9.63 -21.55 6.61
N LYS A 140 -9.96 -20.96 5.45
CA LYS A 140 -10.59 -19.63 5.35
C LYS A 140 -11.86 -19.71 4.50
N PHE A 141 -12.99 -19.26 5.07
CA PHE A 141 -14.28 -19.22 4.42
C PHE A 141 -14.80 -17.78 4.47
N ARG A 142 -14.71 -17.08 3.34
CA ARG A 142 -14.95 -15.64 3.23
C ARG A 142 -16.35 -15.34 2.69
N ASP A 143 -16.92 -14.22 3.14
CA ASP A 143 -18.19 -13.68 2.64
C ASP A 143 -19.38 -14.66 2.80
N VAL A 144 -19.41 -15.48 3.87
CA VAL A 144 -20.56 -16.36 4.18
C VAL A 144 -21.79 -15.52 4.39
N ASN A 145 -22.84 -15.74 3.59
CA ASN A 145 -24.09 -15.00 3.67
C ASN A 145 -24.95 -15.50 4.84
N MET A 146 -24.97 -14.72 5.91
CA MET A 146 -25.69 -15.00 7.16
C MET A 146 -27.21 -14.84 7.03
N LYS A 147 -27.71 -14.22 5.94
CA LYS A 147 -29.14 -13.96 5.70
C LYS A 147 -29.87 -15.10 4.98
N LEU A 148 -29.14 -16.12 4.49
CA LEU A 148 -29.74 -17.23 3.76
C LEU A 148 -30.74 -18.04 4.60
N SER A 149 -30.46 -18.21 5.90
CA SER A 149 -31.39 -18.76 6.89
C SER A 149 -30.92 -18.41 8.29
N GLY A 150 -31.82 -18.46 9.28
CA GLY A 150 -31.48 -18.24 10.70
C GLY A 150 -30.52 -19.29 11.30
N SER A 151 -30.28 -20.40 10.61
CA SER A 151 -29.39 -21.48 11.07
C SER A 151 -28.00 -21.48 10.44
N VAL A 152 -27.66 -20.46 9.60
CA VAL A 152 -26.34 -20.42 8.90
C VAL A 152 -25.19 -20.41 9.90
N LEU A 153 -25.28 -19.60 10.96
CA LEU A 153 -24.26 -19.56 12.00
C LEU A 153 -24.04 -20.93 12.64
N ASP A 154 -25.11 -21.57 13.09
CA ASP A 154 -25.06 -22.86 13.81
C ASP A 154 -24.47 -23.97 12.93
N SER A 155 -24.94 -24.04 11.68
CA SER A 155 -24.44 -25.02 10.73
C SER A 155 -22.99 -24.78 10.34
N THR A 156 -22.58 -23.53 10.19
CA THR A 156 -21.18 -23.18 9.86
C THR A 156 -20.24 -23.52 11.02
N LEU A 157 -20.60 -23.15 12.25
CA LEU A 157 -19.79 -23.49 13.44
C LEU A 157 -19.69 -24.99 13.64
N LEU A 158 -20.79 -25.73 13.41
CA LEU A 158 -20.80 -27.20 13.48
C LEU A 158 -19.86 -27.82 12.44
N VAL A 159 -19.86 -27.30 11.20
CA VAL A 159 -18.95 -27.76 10.14
C VAL A 159 -17.51 -27.51 10.53
N LEU A 160 -17.17 -26.31 11.00
CA LEU A 160 -15.82 -25.98 11.46
C LEU A 160 -15.36 -26.86 12.62
N MET A 161 -16.21 -27.08 13.60
CA MET A 161 -15.90 -27.98 14.72
C MET A 161 -15.71 -29.42 14.26
N ASN A 162 -16.46 -29.88 13.25
CA ASN A 162 -16.24 -31.21 12.67
C ASN A 162 -14.91 -31.31 11.91
N VAL A 163 -14.52 -30.25 11.15
CA VAL A 163 -13.21 -30.18 10.53
C VAL A 163 -12.12 -30.25 11.59
N ALA A 164 -12.19 -29.42 12.63
CA ALA A 164 -11.28 -29.44 13.76
C ALA A 164 -11.24 -30.83 14.46
N GLY A 165 -12.40 -31.41 14.72
CA GLY A 165 -12.52 -32.68 15.42
C GLY A 165 -12.11 -33.93 14.61
N ARG A 166 -12.01 -33.81 13.29
CA ARG A 166 -11.58 -34.92 12.42
C ARG A 166 -10.20 -35.41 12.78
N TYR A 167 -9.31 -34.51 13.15
CA TYR A 167 -7.93 -34.82 13.55
C TYR A 167 -7.85 -35.67 14.84
N TYR A 168 -8.81 -35.51 15.76
CA TYR A 168 -8.83 -36.31 17.00
C TYR A 168 -9.41 -37.74 16.81
N ARG A 169 -10.20 -37.89 15.77
CA ARG A 169 -10.83 -39.17 15.44
C ARG A 169 -9.98 -40.03 14.54
N SER A 170 -8.87 -39.50 14.05
CA SER A 170 -7.89 -40.26 13.26
C SER A 170 -7.27 -41.33 14.14
N ASP A 171 -7.13 -42.55 13.60
CA ASP A 171 -6.38 -43.64 14.25
C ASP A 171 -4.86 -43.51 14.01
N ASP A 172 -4.46 -42.56 13.17
CA ASP A 172 -3.06 -42.25 12.86
C ASP A 172 -2.37 -41.59 14.07
N PRO A 173 -1.29 -42.25 14.61
CA PRO A 173 -0.53 -41.69 15.73
C PRO A 173 0.11 -40.33 15.46
N VAL A 174 0.50 -40.07 14.20
CA VAL A 174 1.10 -38.79 13.77
C VAL A 174 0.07 -37.67 13.87
N VAL A 175 -1.14 -37.92 13.35
CA VAL A 175 -2.24 -36.96 13.41
C VAL A 175 -2.60 -36.63 14.86
N LYS A 176 -2.74 -37.66 15.72
CA LYS A 176 -3.01 -37.44 17.15
C LYS A 176 -1.93 -36.64 17.86
N LYS A 177 -0.69 -36.82 17.48
CA LYS A 177 0.46 -36.15 18.09
C LYS A 177 0.48 -34.63 17.74
N TRP A 178 0.23 -34.30 16.47
CA TRP A 178 0.47 -32.92 15.96
C TRP A 178 -0.78 -32.04 15.91
N TYR A 179 -1.99 -32.60 16.09
CA TYR A 179 -3.25 -31.88 15.93
C TYR A 179 -4.06 -31.80 17.24
N ALA A 180 -3.42 -31.32 18.32
CA ALA A 180 -4.10 -31.13 19.60
C ALA A 180 -5.08 -29.95 19.57
N PRO A 181 -6.20 -30.01 20.34
CA PRO A 181 -7.14 -28.88 20.45
C PRO A 181 -6.51 -27.57 20.90
N SER A 182 -5.55 -27.63 21.81
CA SER A 182 -4.82 -26.44 22.29
C SER A 182 -4.00 -25.72 21.20
N ASP A 183 -3.70 -26.44 20.11
CA ASP A 183 -3.00 -25.92 18.93
C ASP A 183 -3.96 -25.49 17.83
N GLN A 184 -5.25 -25.36 18.15
CA GLN A 184 -6.28 -24.91 17.22
C GLN A 184 -6.93 -23.61 17.67
N ALA A 185 -7.36 -22.82 16.68
CA ALA A 185 -8.20 -21.64 16.90
C ALA A 185 -9.34 -21.57 15.90
N ILE A 186 -10.50 -21.16 16.38
CA ILE A 186 -11.66 -20.80 15.55
C ILE A 186 -11.80 -19.28 15.58
N ILE A 187 -11.88 -18.68 14.39
CA ILE A 187 -11.96 -17.24 14.20
C ILE A 187 -13.24 -16.94 13.43
N VAL A 188 -14.02 -15.98 13.93
CA VAL A 188 -15.22 -15.47 13.26
C VAL A 188 -15.16 -13.95 13.21
N ALA A 189 -15.34 -13.36 12.03
CA ALA A 189 -15.38 -11.91 11.87
C ALA A 189 -16.56 -11.52 10.97
N GLY A 190 -17.41 -10.59 11.44
CA GLY A 190 -18.53 -10.11 10.63
C GLY A 190 -19.72 -9.64 11.45
N ASP A 191 -20.89 -9.67 10.81
CA ASP A 191 -22.16 -9.26 11.43
C ASP A 191 -22.68 -10.35 12.37
N VAL A 192 -21.98 -10.53 13.49
CA VAL A 192 -22.23 -11.54 14.51
C VAL A 192 -22.09 -10.94 15.90
N ASP A 193 -22.86 -11.49 16.84
CA ASP A 193 -22.69 -11.20 18.27
C ASP A 193 -21.66 -12.14 18.89
N ALA A 194 -20.62 -11.55 19.48
CA ALA A 194 -19.48 -12.31 20.00
C ALA A 194 -19.87 -13.23 21.17
N ASN A 195 -20.83 -12.84 22.03
CA ASN A 195 -21.28 -13.68 23.13
C ASN A 195 -22.05 -14.91 22.61
N THR A 196 -22.96 -14.68 21.66
CA THR A 196 -23.70 -15.75 21.00
C THR A 196 -22.77 -16.77 20.35
N VAL A 197 -21.76 -16.30 19.60
CA VAL A 197 -20.78 -17.20 18.95
C VAL A 197 -20.00 -17.99 20.00
N SER A 198 -19.48 -17.32 21.03
CA SER A 198 -18.66 -17.96 22.08
C SER A 198 -19.44 -19.02 22.86
N GLU A 199 -20.73 -18.77 23.19
CA GLU A 199 -21.58 -19.74 23.86
C GLU A 199 -21.85 -20.97 22.98
N LYS A 200 -22.14 -20.78 21.69
CA LYS A 200 -22.32 -21.87 20.73
C LYS A 200 -21.03 -22.71 20.58
N LEU A 201 -19.87 -22.06 20.45
CA LEU A 201 -18.60 -22.76 20.41
C LEU A 201 -18.32 -23.55 21.69
N LYS A 202 -18.63 -22.95 22.85
CA LYS A 202 -18.51 -23.65 24.14
C LYS A 202 -19.34 -24.91 24.18
N MET A 203 -20.62 -24.86 23.76
CA MET A 203 -21.49 -26.05 23.69
C MET A 203 -20.91 -27.12 22.75
N LEU A 204 -20.44 -26.72 21.56
CA LEU A 204 -19.85 -27.65 20.59
C LEU A 204 -18.54 -28.27 21.07
N SER A 205 -17.78 -27.56 21.90
CA SER A 205 -16.47 -28.01 22.39
C SER A 205 -16.55 -29.26 23.29
N TYR A 206 -17.69 -29.53 23.95
CA TYR A 206 -17.89 -30.73 24.74
C TYR A 206 -17.96 -32.01 23.90
N MET A 207 -18.08 -31.88 22.56
CA MET A 207 -18.07 -33.02 21.65
C MET A 207 -16.69 -33.66 21.49
N PHE A 208 -15.61 -32.96 21.91
CA PHE A 208 -14.24 -33.38 21.69
C PHE A 208 -13.43 -33.37 22.98
N PRO A 209 -12.59 -34.39 23.20
CA PRO A 209 -11.77 -34.48 24.41
C PRO A 209 -10.66 -33.41 24.42
N LYS A 210 -10.25 -33.03 25.62
CA LYS A 210 -9.03 -32.26 25.81
C LYS A 210 -7.82 -33.16 25.54
N SER A 211 -6.85 -32.68 24.79
CA SER A 211 -5.55 -33.37 24.64
C SER A 211 -4.41 -32.35 24.81
N GLU A 212 -3.25 -32.86 25.19
CA GLU A 212 -2.06 -32.06 25.38
C GLU A 212 -1.36 -31.78 24.04
N SER A 213 -0.82 -30.58 23.91
CA SER A 213 -0.02 -30.20 22.72
C SER A 213 1.39 -30.79 22.78
N VAL A 214 1.97 -30.99 21.62
CA VAL A 214 3.39 -31.34 21.48
C VAL A 214 4.26 -30.12 21.79
N GLN A 215 5.32 -30.34 22.54
CA GLN A 215 6.33 -29.31 22.75
C GLN A 215 7.06 -29.06 21.40
N ARG A 216 6.92 -27.86 20.85
CA ARG A 216 7.53 -27.46 19.58
C ARG A 216 8.93 -26.90 19.84
N GLN A 217 9.87 -27.15 18.92
CA GLN A 217 11.16 -26.50 18.98
C GLN A 217 10.99 -24.97 18.87
N GLY A 218 11.61 -24.24 19.80
CA GLY A 218 11.67 -22.79 19.74
C GLY A 218 12.53 -22.30 18.56
N TYR A 219 12.30 -21.09 18.16
CA TYR A 219 13.17 -20.38 17.20
C TYR A 219 14.57 -20.23 17.81
N VAL A 220 15.60 -20.54 17.05
CA VAL A 220 17.00 -20.34 17.41
C VAL A 220 17.61 -19.36 16.41
N TRP A 221 18.13 -18.25 16.90
CA TRP A 221 18.88 -17.29 16.09
C TRP A 221 20.30 -17.82 15.83
N GLU A 222 20.71 -17.80 14.57
CA GLU A 222 22.07 -18.13 14.18
C GLU A 222 22.66 -16.99 13.34
N ASN A 223 23.78 -16.42 13.82
CA ASN A 223 24.52 -15.44 13.05
C ASN A 223 25.18 -16.09 11.82
N THR A 224 25.18 -15.36 10.72
CA THR A 224 25.98 -15.69 9.53
C THR A 224 27.32 -14.96 9.68
N PRO A 225 28.44 -15.70 9.89
CA PRO A 225 29.72 -15.09 10.26
C PRO A 225 30.46 -14.41 9.11
N GLU A 226 30.05 -14.65 7.86
CA GLU A 226 30.70 -14.16 6.65
C GLU A 226 29.69 -13.54 5.70
N VAL A 227 30.17 -12.62 4.85
CA VAL A 227 29.38 -12.05 3.76
C VAL A 227 29.05 -13.12 2.74
N ARG A 228 27.77 -13.30 2.45
CA ARG A 228 27.30 -14.19 1.39
C ARG A 228 27.12 -13.42 0.09
N THR A 229 27.25 -14.13 -1.02
CA THR A 229 26.98 -13.56 -2.34
C THR A 229 25.96 -14.42 -3.07
N GLU A 230 25.01 -13.78 -3.73
CA GLU A 230 23.99 -14.41 -4.56
C GLU A 230 23.99 -13.80 -5.95
N VAL A 231 23.89 -14.64 -6.98
CA VAL A 231 23.69 -14.21 -8.36
C VAL A 231 22.34 -14.70 -8.83
N CYS A 232 21.46 -13.75 -9.18
CA CYS A 232 20.13 -14.02 -9.68
C CYS A 232 20.05 -13.67 -11.17
N GLN A 233 19.29 -14.47 -11.92
CA GLN A 233 19.03 -14.19 -13.32
C GLN A 233 18.04 -13.01 -13.42
N GLY A 234 18.47 -11.93 -14.05
CA GLY A 234 17.60 -10.81 -14.46
C GLY A 234 17.23 -10.95 -15.93
N PHE A 235 16.22 -10.18 -16.35
CA PHE A 235 15.71 -10.17 -17.73
C PHE A 235 15.90 -8.82 -18.43
N GLU A 236 16.30 -7.79 -17.67
CA GLU A 236 16.43 -6.42 -18.12
C GLU A 236 17.84 -6.20 -18.71
N GLN A 237 17.93 -6.11 -20.03
CA GLN A 237 19.22 -6.04 -20.75
C GLN A 237 20.04 -4.79 -20.35
N GLY A 238 21.24 -5.02 -19.86
CA GLY A 238 22.16 -3.96 -19.46
C GLY A 238 21.76 -3.17 -18.21
N LEU A 239 20.77 -3.67 -17.45
CA LEU A 239 20.41 -3.19 -16.12
C LEU A 239 20.93 -4.16 -15.06
N VAL A 240 21.59 -3.62 -14.07
CA VAL A 240 22.09 -4.38 -12.93
C VAL A 240 21.45 -3.88 -11.66
N ARG A 241 20.88 -4.80 -10.88
CA ARG A 241 20.40 -4.56 -9.53
C ARG A 241 21.41 -5.15 -8.54
N VAL A 242 21.88 -4.31 -7.63
CA VAL A 242 22.72 -4.77 -6.52
C VAL A 242 21.99 -4.46 -5.22
N ALA A 243 21.79 -5.50 -4.40
CA ALA A 243 21.16 -5.36 -3.10
C ALA A 243 22.12 -5.78 -1.99
N ALA A 244 22.15 -5.00 -0.93
CA ALA A 244 22.72 -5.40 0.36
C ALA A 244 21.56 -5.80 1.28
N LEU A 245 21.57 -7.06 1.75
CA LEU A 245 20.50 -7.65 2.54
C LEU A 245 21.07 -8.09 3.89
N TRP A 246 20.50 -7.59 4.98
CA TRP A 246 20.86 -8.01 6.34
C TRP A 246 19.81 -8.93 6.91
N LYS A 247 20.27 -10.10 7.34
CA LYS A 247 19.47 -11.01 8.16
C LYS A 247 19.33 -10.38 9.56
N LEU A 248 18.09 -10.25 10.04
CA LEU A 248 17.78 -9.64 11.33
C LEU A 248 17.14 -10.65 12.27
N GLU A 249 17.52 -10.59 13.55
CA GLU A 249 16.86 -11.37 14.59
C GLU A 249 15.41 -10.91 14.76
N ARG A 250 14.49 -11.86 14.72
CA ARG A 250 13.08 -11.54 14.96
C ARG A 250 12.80 -11.27 16.42
N THR A 251 11.78 -10.46 16.67
CA THR A 251 11.28 -10.26 18.03
C THR A 251 10.83 -11.59 18.65
N PRO A 252 11.24 -11.93 19.88
CA PRO A 252 10.76 -13.12 20.59
C PRO A 252 9.23 -13.16 20.66
N ARG A 253 8.65 -14.38 20.56
CA ARG A 253 7.20 -14.57 20.51
C ARG A 253 6.48 -13.94 21.69
N GLU A 254 7.09 -13.95 22.86
CA GLU A 254 6.57 -13.41 24.12
C GLU A 254 6.41 -11.89 24.08
N LEU A 255 7.20 -11.20 23.24
CA LEU A 255 7.24 -9.75 23.10
C LEU A 255 6.46 -9.24 21.86
N MET A 256 5.94 -10.15 21.01
CA MET A 256 5.28 -9.78 19.77
C MET A 256 3.96 -8.99 19.96
N ASN A 257 3.32 -9.09 21.13
CA ASN A 257 2.12 -8.33 21.48
C ASN A 257 2.40 -6.98 22.16
N THR A 258 3.69 -6.64 22.33
CA THR A 258 4.13 -5.38 22.94
C THR A 258 4.36 -4.29 21.90
N VAL A 259 4.77 -3.10 22.35
CA VAL A 259 5.14 -1.98 21.46
C VAL A 259 6.49 -2.18 20.75
N GLN A 260 7.31 -3.14 21.18
CA GLN A 260 8.67 -3.33 20.66
C GLN A 260 8.72 -3.59 19.16
N PRO A 261 7.93 -4.53 18.57
CA PRO A 261 7.93 -4.75 17.14
C PRO A 261 7.54 -3.50 16.34
N ALA A 262 6.60 -2.71 16.86
CA ALA A 262 6.18 -1.46 16.22
C ALA A 262 7.29 -0.40 16.24
N ILE A 263 8.00 -0.26 17.35
CA ILE A 263 9.15 0.66 17.50
C ILE A 263 10.27 0.23 16.55
N PHE A 264 10.62 -1.07 16.54
CA PHE A 264 11.67 -1.58 15.65
C PHE A 264 11.32 -1.34 14.20
N ARG A 265 10.09 -1.66 13.76
CA ARG A 265 9.59 -1.38 12.40
C ARG A 265 9.72 0.10 12.05
N LYS A 266 9.34 1.00 12.96
CA LYS A 266 9.46 2.45 12.72
C LYS A 266 10.90 2.81 12.38
N TYR A 267 11.83 2.50 13.26
CA TYR A 267 13.21 3.00 13.13
C TYR A 267 14.03 2.30 12.06
N ILE A 268 13.83 1.00 11.81
CA ILE A 268 14.50 0.32 10.68
C ILE A 268 13.97 0.82 9.33
N THR A 269 12.67 1.10 9.23
CA THR A 269 12.09 1.72 8.02
C THR A 269 12.62 3.14 7.80
N MET A 270 12.69 3.95 8.86
CA MET A 270 13.27 5.30 8.79
C MET A 270 14.75 5.28 8.43
N THR A 271 15.52 4.30 8.95
CA THR A 271 16.92 4.07 8.53
C THR A 271 17.02 3.87 7.03
N GLY A 272 16.15 3.03 6.47
CA GLY A 272 16.05 2.82 5.04
C GLY A 272 15.68 4.09 4.26
N MET A 273 14.73 4.88 4.76
CA MET A 273 14.34 6.15 4.12
C MET A 273 15.52 7.13 4.05
N VAL A 274 16.33 7.24 5.12
CA VAL A 274 17.53 8.08 5.11
C VAL A 274 18.59 7.52 4.17
N ALA A 275 18.82 6.20 4.20
CA ALA A 275 19.76 5.54 3.30
C ALA A 275 19.41 5.81 1.83
N ARG A 276 18.15 5.61 1.46
CA ARG A 276 17.63 5.88 0.11
C ARG A 276 17.90 7.33 -0.33
N GLU A 277 17.62 8.27 0.55
CA GLU A 277 17.80 9.69 0.27
C GLU A 277 19.27 10.05 0.02
N ARG A 278 20.17 9.58 0.90
CA ARG A 278 21.61 9.80 0.77
C ARG A 278 22.18 9.15 -0.49
N ILE A 279 21.74 7.93 -0.82
CA ILE A 279 22.15 7.21 -2.03
C ILE A 279 21.72 7.99 -3.28
N LEU A 280 20.45 8.39 -3.36
CA LEU A 280 19.93 9.18 -4.50
C LEU A 280 20.66 10.50 -4.66
N GLN A 281 21.01 11.16 -3.56
CA GLN A 281 21.77 12.41 -3.60
C GLN A 281 23.20 12.17 -4.14
N LYS A 282 23.92 11.19 -3.60
CA LYS A 282 25.29 10.87 -4.02
C LYS A 282 25.36 10.44 -5.49
N LEU A 283 24.43 9.58 -5.94
CA LEU A 283 24.35 9.17 -7.34
C LEU A 283 24.10 10.37 -8.26
N ARG A 284 23.21 11.28 -7.87
CA ARG A 284 22.98 12.53 -8.62
C ARG A 284 24.21 13.41 -8.67
N GLU A 285 24.93 13.58 -7.55
CA GLU A 285 26.16 14.39 -7.48
C GLU A 285 27.28 13.82 -8.37
N GLN A 286 27.34 12.50 -8.51
CA GLN A 286 28.27 11.79 -9.40
C GLN A 286 27.76 11.69 -10.84
N GLY A 287 26.54 12.15 -11.14
CA GLY A 287 25.94 12.06 -12.47
C GLY A 287 25.51 10.64 -12.87
N ILE A 288 25.41 9.72 -11.92
CA ILE A 288 25.02 8.33 -12.13
C ILE A 288 23.50 8.23 -12.14
N ALA A 289 22.93 7.86 -13.29
CA ALA A 289 21.50 7.60 -13.40
C ALA A 289 21.13 6.27 -12.72
N ALA A 290 20.08 6.28 -11.90
CA ALA A 290 19.52 5.09 -11.30
C ALA A 290 18.08 4.86 -11.79
N ALA A 291 17.76 3.64 -12.18
CA ALA A 291 16.39 3.25 -12.51
C ALA A 291 15.54 3.16 -11.26
N ALA A 292 16.11 2.67 -10.16
CA ALA A 292 15.45 2.57 -8.85
C ALA A 292 16.48 2.60 -7.71
N VAL A 293 16.07 3.08 -6.55
CA VAL A 293 16.70 2.82 -5.25
C VAL A 293 15.58 2.38 -4.31
N ASP A 294 15.56 1.09 -4.00
CA ASP A 294 14.52 0.46 -3.20
C ASP A 294 15.04 0.08 -1.82
N VAL A 295 14.19 0.24 -0.83
CA VAL A 295 14.47 -0.16 0.55
C VAL A 295 13.29 -0.96 1.06
N ASP A 296 13.56 -2.11 1.66
CA ASP A 296 12.51 -2.96 2.20
C ASP A 296 12.90 -3.52 3.58
N TYR A 297 11.91 -3.75 4.40
CA TYR A 297 12.02 -4.47 5.66
C TYR A 297 10.95 -5.55 5.72
N VAL A 298 11.39 -6.78 5.70
CA VAL A 298 10.56 -7.98 5.85
C VAL A 298 10.85 -8.61 7.21
N GLY A 299 9.86 -9.13 7.87
CA GLY A 299 10.06 -9.79 9.16
C GLY A 299 9.43 -9.08 10.34
N GLY A 300 8.55 -8.12 10.06
CA GLY A 300 7.72 -7.49 11.08
C GLY A 300 6.71 -8.47 11.70
N LEU A 301 5.57 -7.96 12.05
CA LEU A 301 4.48 -8.71 12.67
C LEU A 301 4.00 -9.86 11.75
N GLY A 302 4.23 -11.09 12.14
CA GLY A 302 3.66 -12.28 11.49
C GLY A 302 4.59 -13.15 10.66
N SER A 303 5.89 -12.84 10.54
CA SER A 303 6.84 -13.74 9.85
C SER A 303 7.32 -14.88 10.75
N ILE A 304 7.68 -16.02 10.14
CA ILE A 304 8.19 -17.21 10.84
C ILE A 304 9.71 -17.24 10.81
N GLY A 305 10.29 -16.71 9.73
CA GLY A 305 11.72 -16.68 9.50
C GLY A 305 12.42 -15.53 10.23
N ASP A 306 13.68 -15.41 9.94
CA ASP A 306 14.48 -14.26 10.33
C ASP A 306 13.91 -13.01 9.64
N GLY A 307 14.08 -11.85 10.27
CA GLY A 307 13.82 -10.59 9.59
C GLY A 307 14.86 -10.33 8.51
N GLU A 308 14.51 -9.51 7.53
CA GLU A 308 15.42 -9.05 6.48
C GLU A 308 15.26 -7.54 6.29
N PHE A 309 16.38 -6.84 6.25
CA PHE A 309 16.43 -5.45 5.82
C PHE A 309 17.27 -5.37 4.56
N SER A 310 16.77 -4.72 3.53
CA SER A 310 17.45 -4.64 2.24
C SER A 310 17.49 -3.24 1.67
N VAL A 311 18.58 -2.92 0.99
CA VAL A 311 18.75 -1.71 0.19
C VAL A 311 19.28 -2.15 -1.18
N GLU A 312 18.51 -1.85 -2.23
CA GLU A 312 18.79 -2.22 -3.61
C GLU A 312 18.97 -0.97 -4.47
N VAL A 313 19.95 -0.99 -5.36
CA VAL A 313 20.18 0.05 -6.36
C VAL A 313 20.18 -0.58 -7.74
N ALA A 314 19.40 -0.01 -8.67
CA ALA A 314 19.32 -0.44 -10.06
C ALA A 314 19.98 0.59 -10.99
N VAL A 315 21.08 0.21 -11.62
CA VAL A 315 21.89 1.10 -12.49
C VAL A 315 22.27 0.41 -13.80
N SER A 316 22.86 1.18 -14.74
CA SER A 316 23.44 0.57 -15.94
C SER A 316 24.65 -0.31 -15.59
N SER A 317 24.92 -1.30 -16.44
CA SER A 317 26.09 -2.20 -16.30
C SER A 317 27.43 -1.49 -16.13
N ASP A 318 27.58 -0.30 -16.72
CA ASP A 318 28.82 0.47 -16.66
C ASP A 318 29.05 1.16 -15.30
N ASN A 319 28.00 1.40 -14.51
CA ASN A 319 28.05 2.12 -13.24
C ASN A 319 27.92 1.23 -12.01
N VAL A 320 28.03 -0.09 -12.17
CA VAL A 320 27.78 -1.07 -11.08
C VAL A 320 28.70 -0.84 -9.88
N LEU A 321 30.02 -0.75 -10.12
CA LEU A 321 30.99 -0.62 -9.03
C LEU A 321 30.87 0.71 -8.32
N ASP A 322 30.62 1.81 -9.05
CA ASP A 322 30.39 3.13 -8.46
C ASP A 322 29.14 3.12 -7.59
N ALA A 323 28.05 2.52 -8.06
CA ALA A 323 26.80 2.38 -7.27
C ALA A 323 27.00 1.52 -6.03
N VAL A 324 27.79 0.44 -6.11
CA VAL A 324 28.17 -0.42 -4.97
C VAL A 324 29.04 0.36 -3.96
N SER A 325 29.94 1.21 -4.43
CA SER A 325 30.71 2.11 -3.54
C SER A 325 29.80 3.06 -2.79
N VAL A 326 28.89 3.74 -3.51
CA VAL A 326 27.88 4.65 -2.88
C VAL A 326 27.01 3.91 -1.87
N LEU A 327 26.60 2.67 -2.17
CA LEU A 327 25.82 1.82 -1.26
C LEU A 327 26.60 1.52 0.02
N GLY A 328 27.83 1.00 -0.10
CA GLY A 328 28.71 0.67 1.03
C GLY A 328 29.04 1.88 1.90
N GLU A 329 29.46 2.99 1.28
CA GLU A 329 29.76 4.26 1.97
C GLU A 329 28.55 4.79 2.76
N THR A 330 27.37 4.78 2.14
CA THR A 330 26.16 5.33 2.78
C THR A 330 25.76 4.52 4.00
N LEU A 331 25.71 3.19 3.86
CA LEU A 331 25.26 2.32 4.93
C LEU A 331 26.28 2.24 6.08
N SER A 332 27.58 2.23 5.77
CA SER A 332 28.64 2.33 6.77
C SER A 332 28.60 3.65 7.54
N SER A 333 28.33 4.77 6.84
CA SER A 333 28.21 6.07 7.50
C SER A 333 27.04 6.14 8.48
N ILE A 334 25.92 5.47 8.16
CA ILE A 334 24.76 5.37 9.04
C ILE A 334 25.05 4.46 10.24
N ASP A 335 25.71 3.32 10.00
CA ASP A 335 26.11 2.40 11.07
C ASP A 335 27.09 3.04 12.05
N SER A 336 28.10 3.79 11.53
CA SER A 336 29.19 4.32 12.35
C SER A 336 28.88 5.67 13.02
N TYR A 337 28.11 6.53 12.35
CA TYR A 337 27.88 7.93 12.79
C TYR A 337 26.40 8.29 12.95
N GLY A 338 25.48 7.41 12.52
CA GLY A 338 24.06 7.67 12.56
C GLY A 338 23.56 8.67 11.54
N VAL A 339 22.52 9.38 11.91
CA VAL A 339 21.86 10.37 11.05
C VAL A 339 21.74 11.72 11.77
N GLU A 340 21.76 12.80 11.00
CA GLU A 340 21.58 14.13 11.57
C GLU A 340 20.11 14.36 12.00
N PRO A 341 19.83 15.19 13.00
CA PRO A 341 18.45 15.44 13.50
C PRO A 341 17.48 15.93 12.41
N VAL A 342 17.97 16.67 11.41
CA VAL A 342 17.13 17.14 10.28
C VAL A 342 16.71 15.99 9.39
N GLU A 343 17.59 15.02 9.12
CA GLU A 343 17.28 13.82 8.35
C GLU A 343 16.29 12.91 9.10
N ALA A 344 16.51 12.74 10.42
CA ALA A 344 15.60 11.97 11.28
C ALA A 344 14.20 12.57 11.30
N GLY A 345 14.08 13.90 11.44
CA GLY A 345 12.80 14.60 11.39
C GLY A 345 12.09 14.43 10.05
N LYS A 346 12.83 14.48 8.93
CA LYS A 346 12.26 14.22 7.61
C LYS A 346 11.78 12.78 7.46
N ALA A 347 12.61 11.81 7.84
CA ALA A 347 12.24 10.39 7.77
C ALA A 347 11.04 10.06 8.67
N SER A 348 10.90 10.74 9.82
CA SER A 348 9.74 10.62 10.69
C SER A 348 8.45 11.09 10.00
N LEU A 349 8.49 12.22 9.27
CA LEU A 349 7.36 12.70 8.47
C LEU A 349 7.02 11.72 7.33
N ASP A 350 8.03 11.19 6.63
CA ASP A 350 7.85 10.20 5.56
C ASP A 350 7.20 8.92 6.09
N PHE A 351 7.65 8.45 7.26
CA PHE A 351 7.07 7.28 7.93
C PHE A 351 5.61 7.51 8.33
N VAL A 352 5.29 8.67 8.92
CA VAL A 352 3.91 9.05 9.27
C VAL A 352 3.01 9.10 8.04
N ASP A 353 3.51 9.60 6.92
CA ASP A 353 2.76 9.63 5.65
C ASP A 353 2.50 8.22 5.12
N MET A 354 3.49 7.34 5.18
CA MET A 354 3.37 5.93 4.81
C MET A 354 2.31 5.22 5.66
N ILE A 355 2.39 5.32 6.98
CA ILE A 355 1.42 4.70 7.90
C ILE A 355 0.01 5.29 7.70
N SER A 356 -0.10 6.60 7.48
CA SER A 356 -1.39 7.25 7.23
C SER A 356 -2.03 6.76 5.92
N ALA A 357 -1.24 6.48 4.90
CA ALA A 357 -1.71 5.89 3.65
C ALA A 357 -2.17 4.42 3.83
N GLU A 358 -1.48 3.63 4.66
CA GLU A 358 -1.89 2.27 5.01
C GLU A 358 -3.24 2.26 5.76
N VAL A 359 -3.45 3.19 6.69
CA VAL A 359 -4.67 3.28 7.51
C VAL A 359 -5.87 3.84 6.73
N LYS A 360 -5.66 4.61 5.66
CA LYS A 360 -6.77 5.04 4.78
C LYS A 360 -7.58 3.86 4.23
N ARG A 361 -6.99 2.67 4.15
CA ARG A 361 -7.68 1.40 3.96
C ARG A 361 -8.21 0.94 5.32
N ARG A 362 -9.32 1.54 5.80
CA ARG A 362 -9.94 1.18 7.09
C ARG A 362 -10.14 -0.34 7.19
N ASP A 363 -10.07 -0.89 8.40
CA ASP A 363 -10.44 -2.28 8.74
C ASP A 363 -11.95 -2.49 8.54
N ILE A 364 -12.40 -2.42 7.29
CA ILE A 364 -13.81 -2.57 6.93
C ILE A 364 -14.11 -4.01 6.54
N ALA A 365 -13.12 -4.70 5.98
CA ALA A 365 -13.29 -6.05 5.49
C ALA A 365 -13.15 -7.07 6.63
N ASN A 366 -14.07 -8.04 6.69
CA ASN A 366 -14.04 -9.12 7.69
C ASN A 366 -12.72 -9.88 7.65
N ILE A 367 -12.15 -10.08 6.44
CA ILE A 367 -10.88 -10.81 6.28
C ILE A 367 -9.69 -10.14 6.98
N GLU A 368 -9.69 -8.82 7.14
CA GLU A 368 -8.64 -8.11 7.87
C GLU A 368 -8.64 -8.49 9.36
N TYR A 369 -9.83 -8.61 9.96
CA TYR A 369 -9.97 -9.12 11.33
C TYR A 369 -9.52 -10.57 11.44
N VAL A 370 -9.93 -11.41 10.47
CA VAL A 370 -9.49 -12.82 10.43
C VAL A 370 -7.97 -12.91 10.39
N ASN A 371 -7.30 -12.17 9.48
CA ASN A 371 -5.85 -12.22 9.34
C ASN A 371 -5.13 -11.72 10.61
N ARG A 372 -5.62 -10.67 11.28
CA ARG A 372 -5.09 -10.23 12.58
C ARG A 372 -5.21 -11.31 13.66
N CYS A 373 -6.37 -11.94 13.77
CA CYS A 373 -6.59 -13.00 14.74
C CYS A 373 -5.73 -14.24 14.43
N VAL A 374 -5.55 -14.59 13.15
CA VAL A 374 -4.63 -15.65 12.70
C VAL A 374 -3.20 -15.34 13.16
N SER A 375 -2.72 -14.12 12.88
CA SER A 375 -1.37 -13.69 13.28
C SER A 375 -1.22 -13.67 14.80
N ALA A 376 -2.23 -13.20 15.54
CA ALA A 376 -2.22 -13.22 17.00
C ALA A 376 -2.14 -14.64 17.57
N PHE A 377 -2.85 -15.58 16.97
CA PHE A 377 -2.81 -16.99 17.41
C PHE A 377 -1.46 -17.64 17.10
N ILE A 378 -0.97 -17.51 15.86
CA ILE A 378 0.25 -18.19 15.41
C ILE A 378 1.50 -17.54 16.03
N TYR A 379 1.58 -16.20 15.97
CA TYR A 379 2.82 -15.45 16.31
C TYR A 379 2.72 -14.64 17.60
N ASN A 380 1.56 -14.65 18.28
CA ASN A 380 1.29 -13.82 19.45
C ASN A 380 1.33 -12.31 19.15
N THR A 381 0.98 -11.88 17.93
CA THR A 381 0.96 -10.46 17.57
C THR A 381 -0.16 -9.72 18.29
N SER A 382 -0.04 -8.39 18.39
CA SER A 382 -1.08 -7.55 18.97
C SER A 382 -2.39 -7.63 18.19
N LEU A 383 -3.52 -7.62 18.91
CA LEU A 383 -4.87 -7.47 18.34
C LEU A 383 -5.28 -6.01 18.15
N SER A 384 -4.36 -5.06 18.21
CA SER A 384 -4.63 -3.64 18.04
C SER A 384 -5.20 -3.33 16.65
N SER A 385 -6.09 -2.35 16.59
CA SER A 385 -6.55 -1.84 15.29
C SER A 385 -5.44 -1.07 14.55
N ARG A 386 -5.56 -0.96 13.23
CA ARG A 386 -4.62 -0.14 12.44
C ARG A 386 -4.64 1.32 12.90
N ASP A 387 -5.81 1.82 13.30
CA ASP A 387 -5.95 3.19 13.81
C ASP A 387 -5.25 3.37 15.17
N ASP A 388 -5.32 2.39 16.07
CA ASP A 388 -4.58 2.44 17.34
C ASP A 388 -3.06 2.37 17.12
N ILE A 389 -2.60 1.56 16.17
CA ILE A 389 -1.18 1.53 15.76
C ILE A 389 -0.76 2.90 15.19
N ARG A 390 -1.59 3.50 14.32
CA ARG A 390 -1.34 4.85 13.80
C ARG A 390 -1.28 5.88 14.93
N LYS A 391 -2.27 5.88 15.84
CA LYS A 391 -2.27 6.77 17.01
C LYS A 391 -1.04 6.59 17.87
N PHE A 392 -0.57 5.35 18.04
CA PHE A 392 0.67 5.06 18.74
C PHE A 392 1.87 5.77 18.09
N TYR A 393 2.00 5.69 16.76
CA TYR A 393 3.09 6.37 16.04
C TYR A 393 2.98 7.90 16.07
N LEU A 394 1.75 8.44 16.14
CA LEU A 394 1.48 9.88 16.18
C LEU A 394 1.48 10.47 17.59
N SER A 395 1.36 9.65 18.65
CA SER A 395 1.05 10.08 20.01
C SER A 395 2.21 10.74 20.75
N LYS A 396 3.41 10.79 20.20
CA LYS A 396 4.59 11.34 20.87
C LYS A 396 5.28 12.39 20.02
N ASP A 397 5.34 13.59 20.57
CA ASP A 397 6.19 14.68 20.09
C ASP A 397 7.64 14.38 20.53
N ILE A 398 8.32 13.52 19.76
CA ILE A 398 9.71 13.16 20.01
C ILE A 398 10.58 14.16 19.25
N SER A 399 11.54 14.78 19.94
CA SER A 399 12.45 15.72 19.30
C SER A 399 13.30 15.03 18.22
N ASN A 400 13.67 15.76 17.18
CA ASN A 400 14.55 15.27 16.11
C ASN A 400 15.86 14.69 16.64
N ASP A 401 16.42 15.27 17.72
CA ASP A 401 17.63 14.74 18.37
C ASP A 401 17.40 13.37 19.01
N THR A 402 16.22 13.13 19.56
CA THR A 402 15.87 11.84 20.14
C THR A 402 15.60 10.83 19.03
N GLU A 403 14.87 11.22 17.96
CA GLU A 403 14.67 10.38 16.77
C GLU A 403 16.00 9.96 16.16
N SER A 404 16.97 10.89 16.00
CA SER A 404 18.32 10.63 15.50
C SER A 404 19.07 9.59 16.34
N ARG A 405 19.02 9.71 17.67
CA ARG A 405 19.67 8.74 18.59
C ARG A 405 19.03 7.34 18.53
N LEU A 406 17.71 7.26 18.42
CA LEU A 406 17.01 5.99 18.30
C LEU A 406 17.29 5.32 16.96
N LEU A 407 17.32 6.10 15.88
CA LEU A 407 17.75 5.62 14.55
C LEU A 407 19.16 5.05 14.60
N PHE A 408 20.11 5.80 15.16
CA PHE A 408 21.48 5.33 15.30
C PHE A 408 21.58 4.02 16.08
N SER A 409 20.86 3.92 17.19
CA SER A 409 20.86 2.70 18.00
C SER A 409 20.32 1.47 17.23
N ILE A 410 19.25 1.63 16.45
CA ILE A 410 18.70 0.52 15.64
C ILE A 410 19.64 0.19 14.48
N ALA A 411 20.15 1.20 13.74
CA ALA A 411 21.03 1.00 12.61
C ALA A 411 22.33 0.26 13.02
N SER A 412 23.03 0.73 14.06
CA SER A 412 24.28 0.13 14.54
C SER A 412 24.13 -1.29 15.13
N ASN A 413 22.90 -1.70 15.47
CA ASN A 413 22.63 -3.08 15.89
C ASN A 413 22.12 -3.96 14.73
N SER A 414 21.70 -3.37 13.63
CA SER A 414 21.10 -4.07 12.48
C SER A 414 22.06 -4.20 11.30
N LEU A 415 22.92 -3.22 11.10
CA LEU A 415 23.87 -3.16 10.01
C LEU A 415 25.26 -3.64 10.48
N ASP A 416 25.90 -4.48 9.69
CA ASP A 416 27.27 -4.95 9.92
C ASP A 416 27.90 -5.23 8.54
N GLY A 417 29.08 -4.72 8.28
CA GLY A 417 29.76 -4.89 6.98
C GLY A 417 30.28 -6.30 6.73
N ASP A 418 30.38 -7.14 7.75
CA ASP A 418 31.02 -8.44 7.70
C ASP A 418 30.09 -9.61 8.08
N LYS A 419 28.98 -9.35 8.80
CA LYS A 419 28.12 -10.41 9.36
C LYS A 419 26.68 -10.22 8.95
N ASN A 420 25.97 -11.33 8.83
CA ASN A 420 24.54 -11.37 8.51
C ASN A 420 24.20 -10.66 7.19
N LEU A 421 25.19 -10.40 6.34
CA LEU A 421 25.09 -9.65 5.10
C LEU A 421 25.12 -10.59 3.90
N THR A 422 24.18 -10.38 2.98
CA THR A 422 24.18 -11.00 1.66
C THR A 422 24.25 -9.89 0.60
N LEU A 423 25.21 -9.95 -0.31
CA LEU A 423 25.26 -9.11 -1.50
C LEU A 423 24.63 -9.88 -2.66
N ARG A 424 23.49 -9.38 -3.15
CA ARG A 424 22.76 -10.00 -4.26
C ARG A 424 22.97 -9.18 -5.53
N TYR A 425 23.37 -9.87 -6.58
CA TYR A 425 23.54 -9.32 -7.91
C TYR A 425 22.46 -9.90 -8.83
N THR A 426 21.67 -9.07 -9.48
CA THR A 426 20.61 -9.52 -10.40
C THR A 426 20.78 -8.80 -11.73
N SER A 427 21.02 -9.56 -12.82
CA SER A 427 21.14 -9.03 -14.19
C SER A 427 20.98 -10.14 -15.21
N ASP A 428 20.81 -9.76 -16.50
CA ASP A 428 20.82 -10.69 -17.64
C ASP A 428 22.18 -11.34 -17.88
N SER A 429 23.26 -10.69 -17.45
CA SER A 429 24.63 -11.12 -17.61
C SER A 429 25.51 -10.70 -16.44
N LEU A 430 26.63 -11.39 -16.23
CA LEU A 430 27.60 -11.03 -15.20
C LEU A 430 28.59 -10.01 -15.75
N TYR A 431 28.26 -8.71 -15.60
CA TYR A 431 29.12 -7.58 -16.08
C TYR A 431 30.33 -7.33 -15.20
N VAL A 432 30.23 -7.67 -13.90
CA VAL A 432 31.33 -7.56 -12.92
C VAL A 432 31.42 -8.87 -12.13
N THR A 433 32.63 -9.23 -11.69
CA THR A 433 32.79 -10.43 -10.85
C THR A 433 32.27 -10.18 -9.44
N MET A 434 31.75 -11.22 -8.78
CA MET A 434 31.29 -11.11 -7.39
C MET A 434 32.44 -10.74 -6.42
N ASP A 435 33.66 -11.16 -6.73
CA ASP A 435 34.87 -10.75 -5.96
C ASP A 435 35.12 -9.25 -6.06
N ALA A 436 35.06 -8.66 -7.26
CA ALA A 436 35.20 -7.23 -7.46
C ALA A 436 34.08 -6.45 -6.76
N LEU A 437 32.83 -6.93 -6.84
CA LEU A 437 31.68 -6.32 -6.19
C LEU A 437 31.82 -6.34 -4.66
N THR A 438 32.15 -7.49 -4.07
CA THR A 438 32.33 -7.64 -2.62
C THR A 438 33.51 -6.79 -2.12
N LYS A 439 34.61 -6.79 -2.84
CA LYS A 439 35.80 -5.98 -2.51
C LYS A 439 35.49 -4.47 -2.56
N THR A 440 34.76 -4.01 -3.58
CA THR A 440 34.36 -2.61 -3.71
C THR A 440 33.46 -2.21 -2.55
N PHE A 441 32.44 -3.00 -2.24
CA PHE A 441 31.55 -2.76 -1.10
C PHE A 441 32.34 -2.66 0.22
N HIS A 442 33.20 -3.65 0.48
CA HIS A 442 33.96 -3.73 1.72
C HIS A 442 34.96 -2.55 1.87
N ASN A 443 35.67 -2.19 0.79
CA ASN A 443 36.57 -1.04 0.80
C ASN A 443 35.80 0.27 1.09
N ALA A 444 34.67 0.47 0.43
CA ALA A 444 33.81 1.63 0.63
C ALA A 444 33.28 1.70 2.05
N TRP A 445 32.85 0.56 2.58
CA TRP A 445 32.40 0.41 3.98
C TRP A 445 33.50 0.80 4.96
N GLN A 446 34.71 0.25 4.82
CA GLN A 446 35.84 0.50 5.71
C GLN A 446 36.32 1.96 5.63
N GLN A 447 36.33 2.54 4.45
CA GLN A 447 36.75 3.94 4.27
C GLN A 447 35.75 4.89 4.93
N ALA A 448 34.44 4.68 4.72
CA ALA A 448 33.40 5.53 5.28
C ALA A 448 33.29 5.43 6.80
N ALA A 449 33.69 4.30 7.40
CA ALA A 449 33.74 4.15 8.85
C ALA A 449 34.84 5.01 9.53
N GLN A 450 35.79 5.52 8.77
CA GLN A 450 36.89 6.34 9.30
C GLN A 450 36.60 7.85 9.28
N GLU A 451 35.65 8.32 8.47
CA GLU A 451 35.38 9.73 8.27
C GLU A 451 33.89 10.04 8.40
N LYS A 452 33.54 10.94 9.33
CA LYS A 452 32.15 11.37 9.49
C LYS A 452 31.68 12.13 8.23
N PRO A 453 30.55 11.75 7.61
CA PRO A 453 30.07 12.45 6.43
C PRO A 453 29.65 13.88 6.77
N VAL A 454 29.92 14.80 5.88
CA VAL A 454 29.40 16.17 5.96
C VAL A 454 28.00 16.18 5.38
N VAL A 455 26.98 16.18 6.25
CA VAL A 455 25.57 16.30 5.84
C VAL A 455 25.18 17.77 5.94
N SER A 456 24.60 18.31 4.86
CA SER A 456 24.09 19.68 4.88
C SER A 456 22.85 19.78 5.79
N ASN A 457 22.98 20.51 6.88
CA ASN A 457 21.88 20.80 7.80
C ASN A 457 21.05 22.03 7.37
N THR A 458 21.24 22.50 6.12
CA THR A 458 20.58 23.71 5.64
C THR A 458 19.11 23.37 5.34
N VAL A 459 18.22 24.02 6.04
CA VAL A 459 16.78 23.97 5.77
C VAL A 459 16.44 25.08 4.78
N SER A 460 16.18 24.71 3.54
CA SER A 460 15.72 25.67 2.54
C SER A 460 14.29 26.16 2.88
N VAL A 461 14.10 27.46 2.87
CA VAL A 461 12.80 28.09 3.09
C VAL A 461 12.41 28.87 1.83
N PRO A 462 11.32 28.50 1.15
CA PRO A 462 10.89 29.24 -0.04
C PRO A 462 10.44 30.66 0.32
N PHE A 463 10.79 31.62 -0.51
CA PHE A 463 10.31 33.00 -0.38
C PHE A 463 8.92 33.10 -1.01
N LEU A 464 7.87 32.92 -0.22
CA LEU A 464 6.50 32.98 -0.72
C LEU A 464 6.04 34.43 -0.99
N PRO A 465 5.18 34.63 -2.02
CA PRO A 465 4.62 35.93 -2.36
C PRO A 465 3.96 36.62 -1.16
N GLY A 466 4.10 37.94 -1.10
CA GLY A 466 3.41 38.78 -0.14
C GLY A 466 1.94 39.03 -0.50
N ILE A 467 1.32 40.00 0.18
CA ILE A 467 -0.05 40.45 -0.13
C ILE A 467 -0.07 41.00 -1.56
N GLY A 468 -1.00 40.48 -2.35
CA GLY A 468 -1.21 40.89 -3.73
C GLY A 468 -2.26 42.00 -3.88
N PRO A 469 -2.67 42.30 -5.12
CA PRO A 469 -3.80 43.21 -5.37
C PRO A 469 -5.06 42.67 -4.69
N GLU A 470 -5.81 43.58 -4.01
CA GLU A 470 -7.05 43.22 -3.33
C GLU A 470 -8.12 42.76 -4.33
N VAL A 471 -8.74 41.59 -4.07
CA VAL A 471 -9.85 41.10 -4.86
C VAL A 471 -11.09 40.94 -4.01
N LYS A 472 -12.17 41.62 -4.41
CA LYS A 472 -13.45 41.56 -3.70
C LYS A 472 -14.26 40.34 -4.10
N VAL A 473 -15.04 39.79 -3.16
CA VAL A 473 -16.06 38.78 -3.46
C VAL A 473 -17.23 39.45 -4.19
N LYS A 474 -17.48 39.08 -5.45
CA LYS A 474 -18.52 39.64 -6.34
C LYS A 474 -19.91 39.05 -6.05
N SER A 475 -19.96 37.74 -5.76
CA SER A 475 -21.22 37.04 -5.46
C SER A 475 -20.99 35.88 -4.50
N MET A 476 -22.02 35.58 -3.70
CA MET A 476 -22.07 34.43 -2.80
C MET A 476 -23.40 33.70 -3.05
N LYS A 477 -23.35 32.37 -3.21
CA LYS A 477 -24.50 31.50 -3.44
C LYS A 477 -24.37 30.22 -2.63
N SER A 478 -25.47 29.59 -2.29
CA SER A 478 -25.48 28.27 -1.67
C SER A 478 -25.02 27.20 -2.69
N GLU A 479 -24.23 26.23 -2.23
CA GLU A 479 -23.84 25.05 -2.97
C GLU A 479 -24.75 23.87 -2.58
N TYR A 480 -25.58 23.40 -3.50
CA TYR A 480 -26.69 22.49 -3.19
C TYR A 480 -26.23 21.01 -3.04
N LEU A 481 -25.14 20.62 -3.70
CA LEU A 481 -24.65 19.23 -3.65
C LEU A 481 -24.10 18.89 -2.27
N SER A 482 -23.27 19.78 -1.74
CA SER A 482 -22.56 19.58 -0.48
C SER A 482 -23.18 20.31 0.70
N GLY A 483 -24.12 21.23 0.45
CA GLY A 483 -24.65 22.16 1.47
C GLY A 483 -23.66 23.28 1.87
N GLY A 484 -22.66 23.52 1.03
CA GLY A 484 -21.65 24.56 1.22
C GLY A 484 -22.00 25.90 0.56
N SER A 485 -20.97 26.66 0.18
CA SER A 485 -21.08 27.98 -0.46
C SER A 485 -20.22 28.07 -1.71
N VAL A 486 -20.71 28.80 -2.71
CA VAL A 486 -19.97 29.19 -3.92
C VAL A 486 -19.75 30.70 -3.87
N TRP A 487 -18.47 31.10 -3.85
CA TRP A 487 -18.09 32.50 -4.00
C TRP A 487 -17.43 32.72 -5.36
N THR A 488 -17.84 33.82 -6.02
CA THR A 488 -17.18 34.31 -7.23
C THR A 488 -16.43 35.58 -6.89
N LEU A 489 -15.12 35.59 -7.15
CA LEU A 489 -14.28 36.76 -6.93
C LEU A 489 -14.37 37.72 -8.12
N ALA A 490 -13.96 38.97 -7.94
CA ALA A 490 -14.03 40.00 -8.97
C ALA A 490 -13.14 39.70 -10.17
N ASN A 491 -12.05 38.91 -9.99
CA ASN A 491 -11.18 38.44 -11.05
C ASN A 491 -11.74 37.17 -11.77
N GLY A 492 -12.96 36.74 -11.47
CA GLY A 492 -13.60 35.58 -12.09
C GLY A 492 -13.34 34.25 -11.42
N MET A 493 -12.39 34.16 -10.49
CA MET A 493 -12.09 32.92 -9.79
C MET A 493 -13.29 32.44 -8.97
N ARG A 494 -13.58 31.14 -9.04
CA ARG A 494 -14.65 30.49 -8.26
C ARG A 494 -14.05 29.74 -7.08
N VAL A 495 -14.56 30.01 -5.88
CA VAL A 495 -14.17 29.33 -4.65
C VAL A 495 -15.39 28.62 -4.09
N ILE A 496 -15.32 27.32 -3.89
CA ILE A 496 -16.40 26.53 -3.34
C ILE A 496 -15.90 25.91 -2.04
N PHE A 497 -16.65 26.10 -0.98
CA PHE A 497 -16.24 25.53 0.29
C PHE A 497 -17.41 24.92 1.06
N ARG A 498 -17.09 23.89 1.81
CA ARG A 498 -17.98 23.24 2.75
C ARG A 498 -17.31 23.17 4.13
N ASN A 499 -17.99 23.74 5.13
CA ASN A 499 -17.55 23.59 6.52
C ASN A 499 -18.02 22.22 7.06
N MET A 500 -17.06 21.38 7.48
CA MET A 500 -17.35 20.13 8.18
C MET A 500 -16.21 19.81 9.12
N LYS A 501 -16.51 19.11 10.22
CA LYS A 501 -15.45 18.62 11.12
C LYS A 501 -14.57 17.63 10.37
N SER A 502 -13.25 17.82 10.46
CA SER A 502 -12.24 16.92 9.95
C SER A 502 -11.31 16.48 11.07
N GLU A 503 -10.72 15.32 10.93
CA GLU A 503 -9.69 14.83 11.84
C GLU A 503 -8.46 15.76 11.77
N GLY A 504 -7.87 16.09 12.93
CA GLY A 504 -6.66 16.90 13.00
C GLY A 504 -6.83 18.37 12.58
N ASP A 505 -8.05 18.91 12.61
CA ASP A 505 -8.33 20.32 12.24
C ASP A 505 -7.87 20.68 10.81
N ALA A 506 -7.95 19.73 9.88
CA ALA A 506 -7.47 19.88 8.51
C ALA A 506 -8.54 20.45 7.57
N ILE A 507 -8.08 21.21 6.58
CA ILE A 507 -8.83 21.59 5.39
C ILE A 507 -8.27 20.81 4.20
N HIS A 508 -9.10 20.03 3.54
CA HIS A 508 -8.76 19.39 2.27
C HIS A 508 -9.09 20.34 1.13
N TYR A 509 -8.21 20.48 0.18
CA TYR A 509 -8.38 21.42 -0.91
C TYR A 509 -8.00 20.83 -2.27
N SER A 510 -8.56 21.45 -3.31
CA SER A 510 -8.09 21.28 -4.69
C SER A 510 -8.26 22.59 -5.46
N LEU A 511 -7.22 23.02 -6.16
CA LEU A 511 -7.28 23.97 -7.25
C LEU A 511 -7.29 23.17 -8.55
N SER A 512 -8.45 23.11 -9.19
CA SER A 512 -8.63 22.33 -10.41
C SER A 512 -8.80 23.26 -11.60
N LEU A 513 -7.95 23.12 -12.59
CA LEU A 513 -7.86 23.97 -13.79
C LEU A 513 -8.24 23.17 -15.03
N ASN A 514 -8.92 23.79 -15.97
CA ASN A 514 -9.11 23.21 -17.29
C ASN A 514 -7.80 23.25 -18.08
N GLY A 515 -7.46 22.15 -18.71
CA GLY A 515 -6.23 21.96 -19.46
C GLY A 515 -5.42 20.76 -18.93
N GLY A 516 -4.95 19.91 -19.83
CA GLY A 516 -4.21 18.70 -19.53
C GLY A 516 -3.43 18.21 -20.75
N THR A 517 -3.09 16.92 -20.80
CA THR A 517 -2.33 16.34 -21.91
C THR A 517 -2.97 16.60 -23.28
N GLY A 518 -4.31 16.67 -23.34
CA GLY A 518 -5.05 17.02 -24.57
C GLY A 518 -4.77 18.43 -25.13
N ASN A 519 -4.08 19.26 -24.39
CA ASN A 519 -3.66 20.61 -24.82
C ASN A 519 -2.20 20.65 -25.23
N VAL A 520 -1.47 19.55 -25.15
CA VAL A 520 -0.04 19.47 -25.51
C VAL A 520 0.13 18.55 -26.72
N GLU A 521 0.63 19.08 -27.81
CA GLU A 521 0.80 18.33 -29.06
C GLU A 521 1.76 17.15 -28.86
N GLY A 522 1.32 15.97 -29.32
CA GLY A 522 2.09 14.73 -29.25
C GLY A 522 1.90 13.93 -27.97
N LEU A 523 1.13 14.43 -26.95
CA LEU A 523 0.84 13.69 -25.73
C LEU A 523 -0.46 12.88 -25.83
N GLY A 524 -0.43 11.66 -25.31
CA GLY A 524 -1.59 10.81 -25.07
C GLY A 524 -2.28 11.09 -23.74
N ALA A 525 -3.41 10.44 -23.51
CA ALA A 525 -4.16 10.56 -22.24
C ALA A 525 -3.37 10.06 -21.02
N ASP A 526 -2.51 9.08 -21.23
CA ASP A 526 -1.72 8.43 -20.16
C ASP A 526 -0.36 9.12 -19.90
N ASP A 527 0.01 10.14 -20.67
CA ASP A 527 1.30 10.85 -20.57
C ASP A 527 1.32 11.96 -19.48
N GLY A 528 0.21 12.13 -18.76
CA GLY A 528 0.09 13.19 -17.73
C GLY A 528 1.13 13.11 -16.64
N GLN A 529 1.64 11.91 -16.33
CA GLN A 529 2.71 11.72 -15.36
C GLN A 529 4.00 12.45 -15.77
N TYR A 530 4.37 12.44 -17.06
CA TYR A 530 5.57 13.13 -17.53
C TYR A 530 5.49 14.65 -17.37
N LEU A 531 4.30 15.23 -17.55
CA LEU A 531 4.07 16.64 -17.24
C LEU A 531 4.16 16.93 -15.73
N THR A 532 3.64 16.03 -14.89
CA THR A 532 3.80 16.12 -13.45
C THR A 532 5.27 16.03 -13.03
N ASP A 533 6.01 15.09 -13.60
CA ASP A 533 7.44 14.90 -13.33
C ASP A 533 8.26 16.12 -13.77
N TYR A 534 7.90 16.74 -14.91
CA TYR A 534 8.52 18.00 -15.34
C TYR A 534 8.32 19.11 -14.29
N LEU A 535 7.11 19.29 -13.77
CA LEU A 535 6.81 20.24 -12.70
C LEU A 535 7.62 19.98 -11.43
N ASP A 536 7.72 18.70 -11.05
CA ASP A 536 8.45 18.28 -9.87
C ASP A 536 9.95 18.56 -9.95
N ASN A 537 10.50 18.64 -11.17
CA ASN A 537 11.88 19.01 -11.44
C ASN A 537 12.08 20.52 -11.71
N CYS A 538 11.03 21.35 -11.60
CA CYS A 538 11.18 22.81 -11.62
C CYS A 538 11.57 23.35 -10.24
N LYS A 539 12.11 24.57 -10.21
CA LYS A 539 12.25 25.38 -8.99
C LYS A 539 10.99 26.17 -8.74
N VAL A 540 10.64 26.38 -7.48
CA VAL A 540 9.51 27.21 -7.04
C VAL A 540 10.01 28.20 -5.99
N SER A 541 9.80 29.51 -6.20
CA SER A 541 10.25 30.55 -5.27
C SER A 541 11.74 30.41 -4.88
N GLY A 542 12.59 30.07 -5.85
CA GLY A 542 14.04 30.00 -5.70
C GLY A 542 14.60 28.71 -5.09
N VAL A 543 13.74 27.78 -4.62
CA VAL A 543 14.16 26.47 -4.11
C VAL A 543 13.76 25.36 -5.08
N THR A 544 14.40 24.19 -4.99
CA THR A 544 14.01 23.03 -5.81
C THR A 544 12.59 22.58 -5.46
N GLY A 545 11.88 21.94 -6.39
CA GLY A 545 10.54 21.43 -6.17
C GLY A 545 10.45 20.48 -4.96
N LYS A 546 11.52 19.70 -4.72
CA LYS A 546 11.66 18.85 -3.53
C LYS A 546 11.74 19.67 -2.23
N GLU A 547 12.63 20.65 -2.17
CA GLU A 547 12.77 21.54 -1.00
C GLU A 547 11.49 22.32 -0.72
N PHE A 548 10.78 22.73 -1.79
CA PHE A 548 9.48 23.38 -1.67
C PHE A 548 8.45 22.47 -1.00
N ARG A 549 8.32 21.22 -1.46
CA ARG A 549 7.41 20.24 -0.84
C ARG A 549 7.82 19.93 0.60
N ASP A 550 9.09 19.75 0.88
CA ASP A 550 9.61 19.50 2.24
C ASP A 550 9.33 20.68 3.19
N ALA A 551 9.38 21.92 2.70
CA ALA A 551 9.00 23.11 3.47
C ALA A 551 7.49 23.13 3.81
N LEU A 552 6.62 22.74 2.88
CA LEU A 552 5.19 22.60 3.11
C LEU A 552 4.89 21.49 4.14
N ARG A 553 5.54 20.34 4.00
CA ARG A 553 5.34 19.18 4.89
C ARG A 553 5.74 19.48 6.34
N ARG A 554 6.81 20.25 6.57
CA ARG A 554 7.18 20.70 7.92
C ARG A 554 6.10 21.55 8.59
N ARG A 555 5.16 22.14 7.82
CA ARG A 555 3.98 22.84 8.32
C ARG A 555 2.71 21.98 8.38
N GLY A 556 2.85 20.66 8.20
CA GLY A 556 1.71 19.74 8.13
C GLY A 556 0.87 19.84 6.86
N MET A 557 1.41 20.46 5.81
CA MET A 557 0.71 20.67 4.54
C MET A 557 1.15 19.65 3.49
N LYS A 558 0.19 19.19 2.68
CA LYS A 558 0.44 18.41 1.47
C LYS A 558 -0.02 19.19 0.25
N MET A 559 0.78 19.13 -0.82
CA MET A 559 0.45 19.72 -2.12
C MET A 559 0.97 18.79 -3.21
N ASN A 560 0.05 18.18 -3.94
CA ASN A 560 0.36 17.26 -5.02
C ASN A 560 -0.20 17.80 -6.33
N PHE A 561 0.55 17.61 -7.40
CA PHE A 561 0.13 17.87 -8.77
C PHE A 561 -0.39 16.60 -9.43
N GLU A 562 -1.40 16.76 -10.27
CA GLU A 562 -1.92 15.69 -11.11
C GLU A 562 -2.39 16.29 -12.43
N VAL A 563 -1.74 15.89 -13.51
CA VAL A 563 -2.12 16.31 -14.85
C VAL A 563 -2.88 15.17 -15.52
N GLY A 564 -4.17 15.37 -15.69
CA GLY A 564 -5.03 14.47 -16.45
C GLY A 564 -5.12 14.86 -17.91
N HIS A 565 -5.98 14.18 -18.67
CA HIS A 565 -6.19 14.48 -20.10
C HIS A 565 -6.80 15.87 -20.32
N SER A 566 -7.78 16.26 -19.53
CA SER A 566 -8.56 17.51 -19.72
C SER A 566 -8.45 18.52 -18.60
N SER A 567 -7.80 18.18 -17.52
CA SER A 567 -7.65 19.03 -16.35
C SER A 567 -6.35 18.81 -15.62
N THR A 568 -5.85 19.87 -14.99
CA THR A 568 -4.73 19.83 -14.06
C THR A 568 -5.24 20.15 -12.66
N VAL A 569 -4.86 19.36 -11.67
CA VAL A 569 -5.35 19.48 -10.30
C VAL A 569 -4.17 19.62 -9.35
N ILE A 570 -4.21 20.69 -8.53
CA ILE A 570 -3.32 20.83 -7.37
C ILE A 570 -4.16 20.52 -6.14
N LYS A 571 -3.87 19.43 -5.44
CA LYS A 571 -4.69 18.98 -4.31
C LYS A 571 -3.86 18.62 -3.09
N GLY A 572 -4.48 18.69 -1.92
CA GLY A 572 -3.84 18.33 -0.68
C GLY A 572 -4.67 18.61 0.55
N ASN A 573 -3.99 18.70 1.68
CA ASN A 573 -4.58 19.12 2.93
C ASN A 573 -3.67 20.09 3.66
N VAL A 574 -4.28 20.93 4.50
CA VAL A 574 -3.60 21.97 5.26
C VAL A 574 -4.26 22.10 6.64
N PRO A 575 -3.51 22.30 7.74
CA PRO A 575 -4.08 22.69 9.01
C PRO A 575 -4.88 23.99 8.86
N SER A 576 -6.03 24.13 9.55
CA SER A 576 -6.91 25.29 9.37
C SER A 576 -6.24 26.63 9.66
N TYR A 577 -5.25 26.64 10.56
CA TYR A 577 -4.44 27.81 10.89
C TYR A 577 -3.38 28.19 9.86
N GLU A 578 -3.07 27.31 8.88
CA GLU A 578 -2.11 27.53 7.80
C GLU A 578 -2.79 27.88 6.44
N LEU A 579 -4.08 28.17 6.43
CA LEU A 579 -4.87 28.48 5.23
C LEU A 579 -4.23 29.62 4.39
N GLU A 580 -3.75 30.66 5.05
CA GLU A 580 -3.09 31.79 4.40
C GLU A 580 -1.79 31.35 3.70
N TYR A 581 -0.96 30.52 4.39
CA TYR A 581 0.29 30.01 3.83
C TYR A 581 0.01 29.11 2.62
N MET A 582 -1.03 28.32 2.66
CA MET A 582 -1.48 27.48 1.53
C MET A 582 -1.80 28.31 0.30
N LEU A 583 -2.57 29.42 0.46
CA LEU A 583 -2.89 30.30 -0.68
C LEU A 583 -1.65 30.93 -1.27
N ARG A 584 -0.69 31.37 -0.43
CA ARG A 584 0.60 31.90 -0.88
C ARG A 584 1.41 30.85 -1.62
N ALA A 585 1.43 29.61 -1.15
CA ALA A 585 2.11 28.50 -1.80
C ALA A 585 1.47 28.15 -3.15
N LEU A 586 0.13 28.19 -3.26
CA LEU A 586 -0.57 28.04 -4.55
C LEU A 586 -0.21 29.17 -5.53
N VAL A 587 -0.15 30.42 -5.07
CA VAL A 587 0.28 31.56 -5.90
C VAL A 587 1.72 31.37 -6.35
N ALA A 588 2.62 30.96 -5.45
CA ALA A 588 4.02 30.70 -5.79
C ALA A 588 4.17 29.62 -6.87
N MET A 589 3.46 28.52 -6.70
CA MET A 589 3.47 27.40 -7.63
C MET A 589 2.96 27.80 -9.01
N MET A 590 1.96 28.68 -9.09
CA MET A 590 1.42 29.15 -10.37
C MET A 590 2.27 30.23 -11.03
N ASN A 591 2.88 31.12 -10.27
CA ASN A 591 3.53 32.34 -10.81
C ASN A 591 5.05 32.37 -10.73
N GLU A 592 5.66 31.64 -9.79
CA GLU A 592 7.09 31.73 -9.46
C GLU A 592 7.85 30.43 -9.73
N ARG A 593 7.37 29.67 -10.71
CA ARG A 593 8.03 28.47 -11.19
C ARG A 593 9.09 28.84 -12.23
N THR A 594 10.24 28.19 -12.16
CA THR A 594 11.30 28.29 -13.15
C THR A 594 11.86 26.91 -13.49
N PRO A 595 12.15 26.60 -14.76
CA PRO A 595 12.78 25.33 -15.15
C PRO A 595 14.12 25.12 -14.43
N ASP A 596 14.43 23.88 -14.04
CA ASP A 596 15.74 23.44 -13.62
C ASP A 596 16.28 22.42 -14.62
N GLN A 597 17.01 22.92 -15.61
CA GLN A 597 17.50 22.12 -16.73
C GLN A 597 18.36 20.93 -16.25
N LYS A 598 19.23 21.13 -15.25
CA LYS A 598 20.07 20.04 -14.71
C LYS A 598 19.25 18.94 -14.03
N ALA A 599 18.21 19.32 -13.27
CA ALA A 599 17.33 18.36 -12.64
C ALA A 599 16.54 17.58 -13.69
N TRP A 600 16.07 18.26 -14.74
CA TRP A 600 15.32 17.63 -15.82
C TRP A 600 16.19 16.67 -16.65
N GLU A 601 17.41 17.08 -17.03
CA GLU A 601 18.37 16.23 -17.75
C GLU A 601 18.69 14.94 -16.93
N TYR A 602 18.92 15.09 -15.62
CA TYR A 602 19.14 13.94 -14.75
C TYR A 602 17.90 13.01 -14.70
N TYR A 603 16.69 13.59 -14.61
CA TYR A 603 15.44 12.82 -14.68
C TYR A 603 15.33 12.03 -15.98
N LEU A 604 15.61 12.68 -17.13
CA LEU A 604 15.58 12.01 -18.44
C LEU A 604 16.55 10.83 -18.53
N ASN A 605 17.76 10.97 -17.98
CA ASN A 605 18.73 9.88 -17.93
C ASN A 605 18.23 8.70 -17.09
N CYS A 606 17.63 8.99 -15.94
CA CYS A 606 17.02 7.96 -15.10
C CYS A 606 15.83 7.28 -15.80
N GLU A 607 14.97 8.05 -16.48
CA GLU A 607 13.81 7.54 -17.19
C GLU A 607 14.21 6.73 -18.43
N ALA A 608 15.21 7.15 -19.18
CA ALA A 608 15.76 6.38 -20.29
C ALA A 608 16.28 5.00 -19.83
N LEU A 609 16.89 4.95 -18.63
CA LEU A 609 17.33 3.68 -18.04
C LEU A 609 16.14 2.80 -17.63
N ARG A 610 15.08 3.38 -17.04
CA ARG A 610 13.83 2.67 -16.73
C ARG A 610 13.15 2.13 -17.98
N GLN A 611 13.12 2.90 -19.05
CA GLN A 611 12.51 2.49 -20.33
C GLN A 611 13.30 1.38 -21.02
N LYS A 612 14.63 1.40 -20.97
CA LYS A 612 15.47 0.28 -21.46
C LYS A 612 15.18 -0.99 -20.68
N ALA A 613 14.92 -0.87 -19.39
CA ALA A 613 14.52 -1.97 -18.53
C ALA A 613 13.11 -2.51 -18.86
N SER A 614 12.25 -1.69 -19.45
CA SER A 614 10.89 -2.07 -19.82
C SER A 614 10.82 -2.31 -21.31
N HIS A 615 10.44 -3.51 -21.72
CA HIS A 615 10.12 -3.81 -23.12
C HIS A 615 8.78 -3.24 -23.58
N VAL A 616 8.26 -2.21 -22.92
CA VAL A 616 7.03 -1.52 -23.31
C VAL A 616 7.34 -0.57 -24.45
N SER A 617 7.17 -1.00 -25.68
CA SER A 617 7.26 -0.12 -26.82
C SER A 617 6.24 1.01 -26.72
N GLY A 618 6.72 2.24 -26.78
CA GLY A 618 5.91 3.47 -26.77
C GLY A 618 5.74 4.17 -25.42
N SER A 619 6.24 3.61 -24.30
CA SER A 619 6.34 4.36 -23.05
C SER A 619 7.43 5.43 -23.20
N GLY A 620 7.09 6.70 -22.89
CA GLY A 620 8.04 7.81 -23.00
C GLY A 620 8.43 8.26 -24.41
N ALA A 621 7.78 7.77 -25.46
CA ALA A 621 8.01 8.26 -26.83
C ALA A 621 7.72 9.76 -26.98
N CYS A 622 6.95 10.35 -26.07
CA CYS A 622 6.68 11.79 -25.99
C CYS A 622 7.86 12.60 -25.39
N LEU A 623 8.81 11.96 -24.70
CA LEU A 623 9.98 12.63 -24.09
C LEU A 623 11.07 12.90 -25.15
N ASN A 624 10.72 13.65 -26.18
CA ASN A 624 11.62 14.13 -27.21
C ASN A 624 12.29 15.46 -26.78
N GLU A 625 13.18 15.98 -27.64
CA GLU A 625 13.92 17.23 -27.38
C GLU A 625 12.99 18.42 -27.12
N ASP A 626 11.80 18.46 -27.73
CA ASP A 626 10.83 19.56 -27.61
C ASP A 626 9.91 19.43 -26.38
N PHE A 627 9.97 18.32 -25.63
CA PHE A 627 9.01 18.06 -24.55
C PHE A 627 9.07 19.14 -23.47
N ALA A 628 10.26 19.54 -23.04
CA ALA A 628 10.43 20.56 -22.00
C ALA A 628 9.83 21.91 -22.42
N ASP A 629 10.05 22.33 -23.67
CA ASP A 629 9.50 23.58 -24.20
C ASP A 629 7.98 23.53 -24.29
N LYS A 630 7.41 22.40 -24.75
CA LYS A 630 5.96 22.18 -24.79
C LYS A 630 5.33 22.17 -23.40
N ALA A 631 5.97 21.50 -22.44
CA ALA A 631 5.53 21.48 -21.05
C ALA A 631 5.56 22.88 -20.44
N GLU A 632 6.65 23.64 -20.66
CA GLU A 632 6.76 25.01 -20.16
C GLU A 632 5.72 25.94 -20.78
N ALA A 633 5.48 25.87 -22.10
CA ALA A 633 4.45 26.63 -22.80
C ALA A 633 3.07 26.30 -22.22
N PHE A 634 2.75 25.01 -22.04
CA PHE A 634 1.49 24.56 -21.46
C PHE A 634 1.28 25.12 -20.05
N PHE A 635 2.26 24.98 -19.15
CA PHE A 635 2.13 25.48 -17.79
C PHE A 635 2.11 26.99 -17.68
N ASN A 636 2.79 27.71 -18.57
CA ASN A 636 2.70 29.16 -18.66
C ASN A 636 1.30 29.61 -19.09
N GLU A 637 0.69 28.94 -20.04
CA GLU A 637 -0.70 29.22 -20.44
C GLU A 637 -1.68 28.84 -19.33
N LEU A 638 -1.50 27.68 -18.69
CA LEU A 638 -2.33 27.23 -17.58
C LEU A 638 -2.31 28.22 -16.41
N SER A 639 -1.12 28.76 -16.07
CA SER A 639 -0.95 29.70 -14.97
C SER A 639 -1.65 31.05 -15.18
N GLN A 640 -1.93 31.41 -16.43
CA GLN A 640 -2.68 32.63 -16.78
C GLN A 640 -4.19 32.44 -16.78
N ASN A 641 -4.69 31.23 -16.59
CA ASN A 641 -6.10 30.85 -16.75
C ASN A 641 -6.78 30.39 -15.46
N VAL A 642 -6.32 30.86 -14.29
CA VAL A 642 -6.83 30.36 -12.99
C VAL A 642 -8.33 30.60 -12.80
N ASN A 643 -8.90 31.64 -13.43
CA ASN A 643 -10.35 31.93 -13.41
C ASN A 643 -11.19 30.92 -14.21
N ASN A 644 -10.60 30.08 -15.06
CA ASN A 644 -11.28 28.99 -15.76
C ASN A 644 -11.36 27.70 -14.91
N GLY A 645 -10.86 27.74 -13.70
CA GLY A 645 -10.87 26.63 -12.75
C GLY A 645 -11.78 26.87 -11.57
N VAL A 646 -11.57 25.99 -10.58
CA VAL A 646 -12.30 25.99 -9.30
C VAL A 646 -11.34 25.71 -8.15
N LEU A 647 -11.38 26.55 -7.12
CA LEU A 647 -10.76 26.24 -5.82
C LEU A 647 -11.82 25.64 -4.91
N VAL A 648 -11.66 24.38 -4.52
CA VAL A 648 -12.54 23.68 -3.59
C VAL A 648 -11.85 23.51 -2.25
N LEU A 649 -12.56 23.77 -1.16
CA LEU A 649 -12.08 23.67 0.22
C LEU A 649 -13.13 22.94 1.07
N VAL A 650 -12.73 21.88 1.77
CA VAL A 650 -13.64 21.12 2.64
C VAL A 650 -12.94 20.81 3.96
N GLY A 651 -13.54 21.19 5.07
CA GLY A 651 -12.94 20.95 6.39
C GLY A 651 -13.37 21.99 7.43
N ASN A 652 -12.56 22.17 8.47
CA ASN A 652 -12.83 23.15 9.52
C ASN A 652 -12.45 24.56 9.04
N ILE A 653 -13.40 25.26 8.43
CA ILE A 653 -13.18 26.54 7.75
C ILE A 653 -13.84 27.69 8.55
N ASP A 654 -13.00 28.65 8.93
CA ASP A 654 -13.46 29.95 9.38
C ASP A 654 -13.73 30.86 8.17
N GLU A 655 -15.00 31.15 7.86
CA GLU A 655 -15.37 31.93 6.69
C GLU A 655 -14.78 33.33 6.68
N LYS A 656 -14.62 33.99 7.87
CA LYS A 656 -14.03 35.32 7.96
C LYS A 656 -12.55 35.29 7.60
N LYS A 657 -11.80 34.27 8.13
CA LYS A 657 -10.39 34.09 7.80
C LYS A 657 -10.21 33.71 6.33
N LEU A 658 -11.05 32.81 5.81
CA LEU A 658 -11.05 32.46 4.38
C LEU A 658 -11.28 33.69 3.51
N LYS A 659 -12.29 34.52 3.82
CA LYS A 659 -12.57 35.74 3.07
C LYS A 659 -11.38 36.71 3.09
N ALA A 660 -10.80 36.95 4.26
CA ALA A 660 -9.65 37.82 4.41
C ALA A 660 -8.43 37.34 3.61
N ALA A 661 -8.12 36.04 3.69
CA ALA A 661 -7.01 35.43 2.97
C ALA A 661 -7.21 35.47 1.44
N LEU A 662 -8.42 35.18 0.96
CA LEU A 662 -8.76 35.30 -0.47
C LEU A 662 -8.62 36.72 -0.97
N MET A 663 -9.12 37.71 -0.23
CA MET A 663 -9.04 39.14 -0.60
C MET A 663 -7.55 39.60 -0.66
N ALA A 664 -6.70 39.05 0.21
CA ALA A 664 -5.28 39.41 0.29
C ALA A 664 -4.41 38.76 -0.80
N TYR A 665 -4.71 37.55 -1.19
CA TYR A 665 -3.79 36.75 -2.02
C TYR A 665 -4.37 36.34 -3.38
N ALA A 666 -5.69 36.15 -3.51
CA ALA A 666 -6.28 35.66 -4.76
C ALA A 666 -6.15 36.64 -5.95
N GLY A 667 -5.87 37.91 -5.69
CA GLY A 667 -5.56 38.89 -6.74
C GLY A 667 -4.22 38.72 -7.42
N SER A 668 -3.33 37.92 -6.82
CA SER A 668 -2.04 37.55 -7.40
C SER A 668 -2.15 36.46 -8.47
N PHE A 669 -3.25 35.69 -8.49
CA PHE A 669 -3.48 34.73 -9.57
C PHE A 669 -3.74 35.48 -10.89
N LYS A 670 -3.04 35.04 -11.93
CA LYS A 670 -3.25 35.57 -13.27
C LYS A 670 -4.52 35.03 -13.86
N THR A 671 -5.28 35.88 -14.53
CA THR A 671 -6.55 35.56 -15.16
C THR A 671 -6.62 36.10 -16.56
N THR A 672 -7.36 35.44 -17.45
CA THR A 672 -7.53 35.86 -18.85
C THR A 672 -8.95 35.55 -19.29
N ASP A 673 -9.43 36.25 -20.33
CA ASP A 673 -10.72 35.98 -20.97
C ASP A 673 -10.65 34.84 -21.99
N LYS A 674 -9.45 34.28 -22.24
CA LYS A 674 -9.27 33.14 -23.13
C LYS A 674 -9.69 31.85 -22.43
N THR A 675 -10.58 31.10 -23.06
CA THR A 675 -10.90 29.73 -22.64
C THR A 675 -9.90 28.74 -23.20
N PHE A 676 -9.40 27.82 -22.36
CA PHE A 676 -8.63 26.70 -22.84
C PHE A 676 -9.51 25.88 -23.80
N ARG A 677 -9.08 25.72 -25.05
CA ARG A 677 -9.74 24.87 -26.01
C ARG A 677 -9.23 23.46 -25.78
N ARG A 678 -10.15 22.53 -25.50
CA ARG A 678 -9.83 21.10 -25.44
C ARG A 678 -9.56 20.59 -26.84
N THR A 679 -8.38 20.01 -27.06
CA THR A 679 -8.07 19.29 -28.27
C THR A 679 -8.57 17.85 -28.13
N GLU A 680 -9.30 17.35 -29.12
CA GLU A 680 -9.65 15.93 -29.16
C GLU A 680 -8.41 15.15 -29.58
N THR A 681 -7.78 14.49 -28.62
CA THR A 681 -6.70 13.53 -28.90
C THR A 681 -7.30 12.19 -29.32
N GLN A 682 -6.73 11.57 -30.33
CA GLN A 682 -7.15 10.23 -30.72
C GLN A 682 -6.84 9.25 -29.57
N THR A 683 -7.85 8.48 -29.17
CA THR A 683 -7.65 7.35 -28.25
C THR A 683 -6.72 6.34 -28.88
N ARG A 684 -5.77 5.84 -28.12
CA ARG A 684 -4.97 4.68 -28.49
C ARG A 684 -5.92 3.51 -28.79
N SER A 685 -5.87 3.03 -30.00
CA SER A 685 -6.70 1.90 -30.42
C SER A 685 -5.94 0.61 -30.15
N PHE A 686 -6.47 -0.23 -29.25
CA PHE A 686 -5.98 -1.59 -29.06
C PHE A 686 -7.15 -2.57 -29.22
N SER A 687 -6.90 -3.72 -29.80
CA SER A 687 -7.87 -4.78 -29.97
C SER A 687 -7.11 -6.12 -29.93
N GLY A 688 -7.26 -6.87 -28.85
CA GLY A 688 -6.58 -8.15 -28.66
C GLY A 688 -5.04 -8.06 -28.65
N ILE A 689 -4.47 -6.88 -28.33
CA ILE A 689 -3.04 -6.65 -28.32
C ILE A 689 -2.44 -7.31 -27.07
N GLU A 690 -1.37 -8.07 -27.26
CA GLU A 690 -0.57 -8.58 -26.17
C GLU A 690 0.74 -7.82 -26.06
N ARG A 691 1.02 -7.36 -24.86
CA ARG A 691 2.24 -6.65 -24.52
C ARG A 691 2.90 -7.32 -23.33
N TYR A 692 4.19 -7.56 -23.42
CA TYR A 692 4.99 -8.14 -22.35
C TYR A 692 5.79 -7.03 -21.67
N ASP A 693 5.61 -6.89 -20.36
CA ASP A 693 6.36 -5.97 -19.51
C ASP A 693 7.11 -6.79 -18.46
N ARG A 694 8.43 -6.61 -18.39
CA ARG A 694 9.30 -7.35 -17.46
C ARG A 694 9.71 -6.55 -16.23
N ARG A 695 9.07 -5.41 -15.96
CA ARG A 695 9.40 -4.52 -14.84
C ARG A 695 8.88 -4.94 -13.46
N GLY A 696 8.16 -6.02 -13.32
CA GLY A 696 7.47 -6.36 -12.08
C GLY A 696 8.28 -7.22 -11.12
N LYS A 697 8.08 -7.01 -9.81
CA LYS A 697 8.53 -7.92 -8.73
C LYS A 697 7.65 -9.19 -8.63
N GLY A 698 7.06 -9.67 -9.70
CA GLY A 698 6.18 -10.84 -9.69
C GLY A 698 5.53 -11.07 -11.04
N ASN A 699 4.92 -12.23 -11.17
CA ASN A 699 4.18 -12.56 -12.38
C ASN A 699 2.76 -12.03 -12.30
N SER A 700 2.31 -11.32 -13.33
CA SER A 700 0.94 -10.82 -13.42
C SER A 700 0.45 -10.73 -14.87
N VAL A 701 -0.85 -10.85 -15.05
CA VAL A 701 -1.54 -10.55 -16.29
C VAL A 701 -2.60 -9.51 -16.02
N ASN A 702 -2.54 -8.41 -16.73
CA ASN A 702 -3.52 -7.34 -16.65
C ASN A 702 -4.27 -7.25 -17.97
N ALA A 703 -5.58 -7.41 -17.94
CA ALA A 703 -6.44 -7.12 -19.09
C ALA A 703 -7.17 -5.80 -18.88
N VAL A 704 -7.15 -4.95 -19.90
CA VAL A 704 -7.85 -3.66 -19.90
C VAL A 704 -8.91 -3.72 -20.99
N LEU A 705 -10.18 -3.61 -20.59
CA LEU A 705 -11.32 -3.55 -21.49
C LEU A 705 -11.85 -2.13 -21.51
N THR A 706 -12.01 -1.55 -22.68
CA THR A 706 -12.56 -0.20 -22.85
C THR A 706 -13.77 -0.24 -23.77
N ALA A 707 -14.91 0.20 -23.28
CA ALA A 707 -16.16 0.25 -24.06
C ALA A 707 -16.86 1.61 -23.91
N PRO A 708 -17.60 2.08 -24.94
CA PRO A 708 -18.44 3.28 -24.84
C PRO A 708 -19.46 3.12 -23.71
N MET A 709 -19.60 4.15 -22.87
CA MET A 709 -20.59 4.18 -21.80
C MET A 709 -20.90 5.62 -21.42
N ALA A 710 -22.17 6.02 -21.49
CA ALA A 710 -22.60 7.34 -21.05
C ALA A 710 -22.31 7.52 -19.54
N MET A 711 -21.68 8.63 -19.18
CA MET A 711 -21.25 8.94 -17.81
C MET A 711 -22.40 9.49 -16.97
N THR A 712 -23.36 8.62 -16.67
CA THR A 712 -24.49 8.87 -15.74
C THR A 712 -24.23 8.25 -14.40
N ALA A 713 -24.91 8.71 -13.35
CA ALA A 713 -24.74 8.11 -12.01
C ALA A 713 -25.20 6.64 -11.98
N GLU A 714 -26.25 6.27 -12.73
CA GLU A 714 -26.70 4.89 -12.83
C GLU A 714 -25.62 3.99 -13.45
N ASN A 715 -25.04 4.41 -14.59
CA ASN A 715 -23.96 3.68 -15.25
C ASN A 715 -22.71 3.60 -14.38
N TYR A 716 -22.38 4.67 -13.66
CA TYR A 716 -21.26 4.70 -12.72
C TYR A 716 -21.39 3.61 -11.63
N TYR A 717 -22.55 3.55 -10.97
CA TYR A 717 -22.78 2.51 -9.95
C TYR A 717 -22.97 1.12 -10.55
N THR A 718 -23.51 1.03 -11.77
CA THR A 718 -23.58 -0.23 -12.52
C THR A 718 -22.16 -0.76 -12.78
N ALA A 719 -21.22 0.09 -13.21
CA ALA A 719 -19.82 -0.30 -13.44
C ALA A 719 -19.16 -0.79 -12.14
N MET A 720 -19.41 -0.11 -11.01
CA MET A 720 -18.92 -0.57 -9.69
C MET A 720 -19.43 -1.98 -9.35
N LEU A 721 -20.73 -2.21 -9.43
CA LEU A 721 -21.32 -3.52 -9.14
C LEU A 721 -20.86 -4.59 -10.12
N THR A 722 -20.70 -4.23 -11.41
CA THR A 722 -20.18 -5.14 -12.43
C THR A 722 -18.75 -5.57 -12.12
N SER A 723 -17.87 -4.64 -11.68
CA SER A 723 -16.51 -4.98 -11.27
C SER A 723 -16.47 -5.93 -10.07
N MET A 724 -17.36 -5.73 -9.09
CA MET A 724 -17.49 -6.64 -7.94
C MET A 724 -17.95 -8.05 -8.36
N MET A 725 -18.91 -8.14 -9.26
CA MET A 725 -19.42 -9.43 -9.76
C MET A 725 -18.37 -10.15 -10.62
N LEU A 726 -17.65 -9.42 -11.48
CA LEU A 726 -16.52 -9.96 -12.23
C LEU A 726 -15.40 -10.46 -11.30
N LYS A 727 -15.04 -9.69 -10.29
CA LYS A 727 -14.04 -10.12 -9.30
C LYS A 727 -14.42 -11.44 -8.64
N ARG A 728 -15.69 -11.57 -8.24
CA ARG A 728 -16.22 -12.81 -7.69
C ARG A 728 -16.11 -13.97 -8.69
N HIS A 729 -16.52 -13.74 -9.94
CA HIS A 729 -16.48 -14.77 -10.97
C HIS A 729 -15.06 -15.27 -11.21
N PHE A 730 -14.10 -14.35 -11.41
CA PHE A 730 -12.69 -14.71 -11.57
C PHE A 730 -12.10 -15.40 -10.34
N ALA A 731 -12.46 -14.98 -9.14
CA ALA A 731 -12.01 -15.64 -7.92
C ALA A 731 -12.47 -17.10 -7.84
N LEU A 732 -13.68 -17.42 -8.32
CA LEU A 732 -14.16 -18.79 -8.41
C LEU A 732 -13.43 -19.60 -9.49
N GLU A 733 -13.16 -19.03 -10.67
CA GLU A 733 -12.42 -19.67 -11.78
C GLU A 733 -10.93 -19.92 -11.45
N LEU A 734 -10.34 -19.06 -10.62
CA LEU A 734 -8.93 -19.12 -10.23
C LEU A 734 -8.70 -19.78 -8.85
N ALA A 735 -9.76 -20.26 -8.22
CA ALA A 735 -9.68 -20.89 -6.89
C ALA A 735 -8.67 -22.06 -6.86
N GLY A 736 -7.79 -22.07 -5.86
CA GLY A 736 -6.79 -23.11 -5.69
C GLY A 736 -5.65 -23.11 -6.70
N LYS A 737 -5.53 -22.08 -7.54
CA LYS A 737 -4.48 -21.96 -8.55
C LYS A 737 -3.32 -21.04 -8.11
N GLY A 738 -3.26 -20.64 -6.84
CA GLY A 738 -2.22 -19.75 -6.32
C GLY A 738 -2.23 -18.34 -6.91
N MET A 739 -3.38 -17.90 -7.44
CA MET A 739 -3.52 -16.62 -8.14
C MET A 739 -4.52 -15.70 -7.44
N SER A 740 -4.11 -14.47 -7.25
CA SER A 740 -4.96 -13.38 -6.76
C SER A 740 -5.56 -12.61 -7.91
N VAL A 741 -6.82 -12.19 -7.79
CA VAL A 741 -7.49 -11.36 -8.78
C VAL A 741 -7.96 -10.05 -8.17
N ASP A 742 -7.75 -8.97 -8.91
CA ASP A 742 -8.39 -7.69 -8.66
C ASP A 742 -9.10 -7.17 -9.90
N VAL A 743 -10.25 -6.51 -9.70
CA VAL A 743 -11.02 -5.91 -10.78
C VAL A 743 -11.35 -4.48 -10.42
N GLY A 744 -10.74 -3.56 -11.16
CA GLY A 744 -10.98 -2.13 -11.08
C GLY A 744 -11.86 -1.63 -12.23
N TYR A 745 -12.43 -0.46 -12.05
CA TYR A 745 -13.15 0.25 -13.10
C TYR A 745 -12.80 1.74 -13.06
N GLU A 746 -12.90 2.38 -14.22
CA GLU A 746 -12.72 3.81 -14.38
C GLU A 746 -13.75 4.31 -15.39
N CYS A 747 -14.49 5.36 -15.05
CA CYS A 747 -15.38 6.03 -15.98
C CYS A 747 -14.66 7.25 -16.57
N ARG A 748 -14.39 7.23 -17.85
CA ARG A 748 -13.69 8.28 -18.60
C ARG A 748 -14.65 9.15 -19.36
N ARG A 749 -14.47 10.45 -19.31
CA ARG A 749 -15.23 11.42 -20.08
C ARG A 749 -14.61 11.69 -21.46
N PHE A 750 -13.29 11.69 -21.51
CA PHE A 750 -12.52 12.05 -22.70
C PHE A 750 -11.62 10.91 -23.16
N PRO A 751 -11.34 10.88 -24.46
CA PRO A 751 -11.90 11.69 -25.55
C PRO A 751 -13.36 11.37 -25.84
N GLN A 752 -13.86 10.21 -25.44
CA GLN A 752 -15.25 9.76 -25.51
C GLN A 752 -15.70 9.21 -24.16
N GLU A 753 -16.96 9.47 -23.78
CA GLU A 753 -17.52 8.86 -22.57
C GLU A 753 -17.46 7.33 -22.68
N SER A 754 -16.72 6.72 -21.76
CA SER A 754 -16.41 5.28 -21.78
C SER A 754 -16.21 4.73 -20.36
N VAL A 755 -16.33 3.43 -20.26
CA VAL A 755 -15.89 2.67 -19.10
C VAL A 755 -14.64 1.90 -19.46
N LEU A 756 -13.65 1.94 -18.57
CA LEU A 756 -12.48 1.09 -18.58
C LEU A 756 -12.59 0.11 -17.42
N VAL A 757 -12.53 -1.18 -17.72
CA VAL A 757 -12.49 -2.24 -16.71
C VAL A 757 -11.12 -2.91 -16.78
N ARG A 758 -10.41 -2.93 -15.65
CA ARG A 758 -9.11 -3.59 -15.52
C ARG A 758 -9.27 -4.84 -14.68
N VAL A 759 -8.86 -5.96 -15.22
CA VAL A 759 -8.76 -7.24 -14.51
C VAL A 759 -7.30 -7.57 -14.37
N SER A 760 -6.83 -7.64 -13.13
CA SER A 760 -5.44 -7.96 -12.78
C SER A 760 -5.39 -9.32 -12.10
N VAL A 761 -4.64 -10.26 -12.65
CA VAL A 761 -4.35 -11.56 -12.06
C VAL A 761 -2.85 -11.62 -11.79
N SER A 762 -2.48 -11.86 -10.53
CA SER A 762 -1.09 -11.96 -10.09
C SER A 762 -0.88 -13.21 -9.26
N GLU A 763 0.37 -13.67 -9.18
CA GLU A 763 0.73 -14.67 -8.19
C GLU A 763 0.38 -14.16 -6.79
N ALA A 764 -0.23 -15.01 -5.96
CA ALA A 764 -0.48 -14.66 -4.58
C ALA A 764 0.88 -14.55 -3.86
N SER A 765 1.13 -13.42 -3.23
CA SER A 765 2.28 -13.26 -2.34
C SER A 765 2.05 -14.12 -1.10
N SER A 766 2.49 -15.35 -1.11
CA SER A 766 2.48 -16.23 0.05
C SER A 766 3.85 -16.16 0.73
N GLU A 767 3.92 -15.48 1.88
CA GLU A 767 4.96 -15.81 2.85
C GLU A 767 4.78 -17.30 3.23
N GLY A 768 5.60 -18.17 2.67
CA GLY A 768 5.63 -19.59 3.06
C GLY A 768 5.31 -20.64 1.99
N PHE A 769 5.03 -20.28 0.74
CA PHE A 769 5.08 -21.28 -0.32
C PHE A 769 6.55 -21.56 -0.69
N ALA A 770 6.97 -22.83 -0.59
CA ALA A 770 8.21 -23.25 -1.19
C ALA A 770 8.21 -22.83 -2.66
N ALA A 771 9.15 -21.97 -3.04
CA ALA A 771 9.37 -21.62 -4.44
C ALA A 771 9.59 -22.93 -5.22
N GLY A 772 8.60 -23.37 -5.96
CA GLY A 772 8.71 -24.62 -6.74
C GLY A 772 7.41 -25.38 -6.99
N THR A 773 6.29 -25.03 -6.37
CA THR A 773 5.02 -25.80 -6.52
C THR A 773 3.94 -25.12 -7.36
N SER A 774 4.13 -23.91 -7.89
CA SER A 774 3.16 -23.36 -8.83
C SER A 774 3.43 -23.89 -10.24
N GLU A 775 2.85 -25.04 -10.59
CA GLU A 775 2.65 -25.47 -11.98
C GLU A 775 1.78 -24.49 -12.80
N TYR A 776 1.34 -23.39 -12.18
CA TYR A 776 0.42 -22.41 -12.76
C TYR A 776 1.18 -21.24 -13.34
N SER A 777 1.43 -21.32 -14.63
CA SER A 777 2.09 -20.25 -15.39
C SER A 777 1.14 -19.08 -15.65
N MET A 778 1.71 -17.91 -15.98
CA MET A 778 0.94 -16.77 -16.49
C MET A 778 0.12 -17.12 -17.73
N GLY A 779 0.50 -18.16 -18.47
CA GLY A 779 -0.29 -18.76 -19.52
C GLY A 779 -1.64 -19.28 -19.05
N THR A 780 -1.72 -19.86 -17.85
CA THR A 780 -3.00 -20.27 -17.24
C THR A 780 -3.88 -19.06 -16.92
N ALA A 781 -3.33 -18.01 -16.32
CA ALA A 781 -4.05 -16.77 -16.03
C ALA A 781 -4.61 -16.14 -17.31
N LEU A 782 -3.77 -16.02 -18.34
CA LEU A 782 -4.17 -15.50 -19.66
C LEU A 782 -5.25 -16.34 -20.31
N SER A 783 -5.13 -17.68 -20.24
CA SER A 783 -6.13 -18.60 -20.79
C SER A 783 -7.49 -18.45 -20.09
N VAL A 784 -7.51 -18.34 -18.75
CA VAL A 784 -8.75 -18.12 -17.99
C VAL A 784 -9.36 -16.77 -18.34
N MET A 785 -8.54 -15.70 -18.42
CA MET A 785 -9.04 -14.38 -18.80
C MET A 785 -9.65 -14.37 -20.20
N ARG A 786 -8.96 -14.96 -21.16
CA ARG A 786 -9.47 -15.10 -22.54
C ARG A 786 -10.76 -15.92 -22.60
N GLY A 787 -10.86 -17.00 -21.84
CA GLY A 787 -12.06 -17.83 -21.73
C GLY A 787 -13.25 -17.03 -21.21
N VAL A 788 -13.07 -16.27 -20.13
CA VAL A 788 -14.13 -15.44 -19.55
C VAL A 788 -14.53 -14.31 -20.51
N PHE A 789 -13.58 -13.66 -21.19
CA PHE A 789 -13.88 -12.55 -22.10
C PHE A 789 -14.46 -13.00 -23.44
N ALA A 790 -14.18 -14.23 -23.87
CA ALA A 790 -14.78 -14.80 -25.08
C ALA A 790 -16.31 -14.95 -24.96
N ASP A 791 -16.79 -15.19 -23.74
CA ASP A 791 -18.23 -15.27 -23.42
C ASP A 791 -18.54 -14.60 -22.06
N ILE A 792 -18.21 -13.32 -21.94
CA ILE A 792 -18.44 -12.52 -20.74
C ILE A 792 -19.94 -12.45 -20.35
N SER A 793 -20.83 -12.75 -21.31
CA SER A 793 -22.26 -12.83 -21.07
C SER A 793 -22.65 -14.00 -20.14
N GLN A 794 -21.83 -15.04 -20.05
CA GLN A 794 -22.03 -16.21 -19.20
C GLN A 794 -21.56 -16.00 -17.74
N VAL A 795 -21.01 -14.84 -17.41
CA VAL A 795 -20.66 -14.49 -16.02
C VAL A 795 -21.88 -14.74 -15.12
N LYS A 796 -21.71 -15.61 -14.13
CA LYS A 796 -22.80 -15.96 -13.21
C LYS A 796 -23.14 -14.78 -12.33
N LEU A 797 -24.38 -14.31 -12.43
CA LEU A 797 -24.94 -13.26 -11.59
C LEU A 797 -25.94 -13.93 -10.66
N ASP A 798 -25.62 -14.06 -9.37
CA ASP A 798 -26.59 -14.56 -8.41
C ASP A 798 -27.25 -13.38 -7.65
N ALA A 799 -28.57 -13.45 -7.48
CA ALA A 799 -29.35 -12.38 -6.89
C ALA A 799 -28.96 -12.08 -5.43
N ALA A 800 -28.52 -13.09 -4.68
CA ALA A 800 -28.13 -12.93 -3.28
C ALA A 800 -26.80 -12.15 -3.19
N SER A 801 -25.82 -12.49 -4.02
CA SER A 801 -24.55 -11.74 -4.09
C SER A 801 -24.76 -10.30 -4.57
N LEU A 802 -25.63 -10.09 -5.56
CA LEU A 802 -25.95 -8.74 -6.03
C LEU A 802 -26.60 -7.90 -4.91
N ALA A 803 -27.54 -8.47 -4.17
CA ALA A 803 -28.17 -7.78 -3.04
C ALA A 803 -27.13 -7.41 -1.96
N SER A 804 -26.26 -8.35 -1.61
CA SER A 804 -25.18 -8.13 -0.65
C SER A 804 -24.22 -7.02 -1.11
N TYR A 805 -23.82 -7.02 -2.39
CA TYR A 805 -22.93 -5.98 -2.93
C TYR A 805 -23.57 -4.60 -3.00
N LYS A 806 -24.88 -4.50 -3.26
CA LYS A 806 -25.62 -3.24 -3.18
C LYS A 806 -25.60 -2.68 -1.76
N GLU A 807 -25.93 -3.48 -0.75
CA GLU A 807 -25.87 -3.07 0.66
C GLU A 807 -24.46 -2.62 1.06
N ARG A 808 -23.45 -3.37 0.63
CA ARG A 808 -22.03 -3.00 0.85
C ARG A 808 -21.70 -1.66 0.21
N LEU A 809 -22.13 -1.44 -1.03
CA LEU A 809 -21.88 -0.19 -1.76
C LEU A 809 -22.57 1.00 -1.09
N GLU A 810 -23.83 0.85 -0.67
CA GLU A 810 -24.56 1.89 0.08
C GLU A 810 -23.82 2.24 1.38
N ARG A 811 -23.32 1.24 2.09
CA ARG A 811 -22.59 1.46 3.33
C ARG A 811 -21.25 2.15 3.09
N LEU A 812 -20.49 1.72 2.08
CA LEU A 812 -19.23 2.36 1.68
C LEU A 812 -19.44 3.82 1.27
N LEU A 813 -20.52 4.11 0.54
CA LEU A 813 -20.89 5.48 0.17
C LEU A 813 -21.22 6.34 1.41
N ALA A 814 -21.97 5.78 2.37
CA ALA A 814 -22.29 6.49 3.61
C ALA A 814 -21.01 6.85 4.39
N ILE A 815 -20.06 5.92 4.51
CA ILE A 815 -18.75 6.15 5.15
C ILE A 815 -17.94 7.18 4.37
N SER A 816 -17.92 7.07 3.03
CA SER A 816 -17.16 8.01 2.18
C SER A 816 -17.65 9.45 2.34
N LYS A 817 -18.96 9.66 2.51
CA LYS A 817 -19.56 10.99 2.74
C LYS A 817 -19.13 11.64 4.06
N GLU A 818 -18.55 10.87 5.00
CA GLU A 818 -17.94 11.40 6.23
C GLU A 818 -16.55 11.99 5.99
N SER A 819 -15.92 11.71 4.83
CA SER A 819 -14.59 12.19 4.49
C SER A 819 -14.66 13.54 3.73
N PRO A 820 -13.85 14.52 4.11
CA PRO A 820 -13.68 15.75 3.33
C PRO A 820 -13.23 15.50 1.89
N GLU A 821 -12.37 14.52 1.66
CA GLU A 821 -11.85 14.17 0.32
C GLU A 821 -12.97 13.75 -0.63
N TYR A 822 -13.99 13.04 -0.14
CA TYR A 822 -15.16 12.67 -0.95
C TYR A 822 -15.86 13.92 -1.51
N TRP A 823 -16.05 14.93 -0.66
CA TRP A 823 -16.74 16.16 -1.08
C TRP A 823 -15.90 17.02 -1.99
N VAL A 824 -14.58 17.08 -1.80
CA VAL A 824 -13.66 17.74 -2.75
C VAL A 824 -13.82 17.12 -4.13
N ASN A 825 -13.83 15.79 -4.24
CA ASN A 825 -13.96 15.08 -5.50
C ASN A 825 -15.36 15.25 -6.12
N ALA A 826 -16.43 15.15 -5.31
CA ALA A 826 -17.81 15.31 -5.78
C ALA A 826 -18.07 16.72 -6.32
N ILE A 827 -17.56 17.74 -5.64
CA ILE A 827 -17.68 19.14 -6.06
C ILE A 827 -16.89 19.38 -7.35
N ASN A 828 -15.64 18.87 -7.44
CA ASN A 828 -14.84 18.97 -8.65
C ASN A 828 -15.55 18.36 -9.86
N LEU A 829 -16.06 17.14 -9.70
CA LEU A 829 -16.80 16.45 -10.76
C LEU A 829 -18.01 17.27 -11.26
N ARG A 830 -18.73 17.90 -10.33
CA ARG A 830 -19.86 18.74 -10.68
C ARG A 830 -19.46 20.01 -11.44
N TYR A 831 -18.46 20.72 -10.95
CA TYR A 831 -18.12 22.06 -11.46
C TYR A 831 -17.16 22.07 -12.64
N LEU A 832 -16.36 21.02 -12.82
CA LEU A 832 -15.50 20.83 -13.98
C LEU A 832 -16.21 20.05 -15.09
N ASP A 833 -16.89 18.98 -14.71
CA ASP A 833 -17.43 18.01 -15.65
C ASP A 833 -18.96 18.07 -15.81
N GLY A 834 -19.65 18.82 -14.97
CA GLY A 834 -21.10 18.91 -14.99
C GLY A 834 -21.79 17.61 -14.58
N LYS A 835 -21.11 16.70 -13.87
CA LYS A 835 -21.63 15.38 -13.49
C LYS A 835 -21.92 15.32 -11.99
N ASP A 836 -22.98 14.66 -11.60
CA ASP A 836 -23.41 14.48 -10.22
C ASP A 836 -23.71 13.01 -9.95
N PHE A 837 -22.82 12.34 -9.20
CA PHE A 837 -23.01 10.96 -8.77
C PHE A 837 -23.44 10.85 -7.30
N THR A 838 -23.60 11.96 -6.61
CA THR A 838 -23.91 12.01 -5.17
C THR A 838 -25.42 12.11 -4.91
N THR A 839 -26.12 12.94 -5.70
CA THR A 839 -27.55 13.18 -5.49
C THR A 839 -28.37 11.93 -5.84
N GLY A 840 -29.16 11.45 -4.84
CA GLY A 840 -30.01 10.26 -5.00
C GLY A 840 -29.24 8.95 -5.24
N ALA A 841 -27.96 8.90 -4.92
CA ALA A 841 -27.08 7.75 -5.14
C ALA A 841 -27.65 6.44 -4.56
N GLU A 842 -28.15 6.46 -3.32
CA GLU A 842 -28.72 5.27 -2.67
C GLU A 842 -29.92 4.70 -3.43
N GLY A 843 -30.83 5.57 -3.90
CA GLY A 843 -31.98 5.15 -4.71
C GLY A 843 -31.55 4.55 -6.04
N LYS A 844 -30.48 5.13 -6.67
CA LYS A 844 -29.92 4.62 -7.93
C LYS A 844 -29.26 3.25 -7.73
N ILE A 845 -28.46 3.06 -6.65
CA ILE A 845 -27.85 1.77 -6.32
C ILE A 845 -28.92 0.70 -6.09
N LYS A 846 -29.98 1.01 -5.34
CA LYS A 846 -31.12 0.09 -5.10
C LYS A 846 -31.81 -0.30 -6.40
N GLY A 847 -31.97 0.63 -7.33
CA GLY A 847 -32.66 0.43 -8.62
C GLY A 847 -31.88 -0.42 -9.63
N ILE A 848 -30.54 -0.59 -9.49
CA ILE A 848 -29.76 -1.39 -10.41
C ILE A 848 -30.23 -2.86 -10.36
N SER A 849 -30.57 -3.41 -11.52
CA SER A 849 -31.01 -4.80 -11.68
C SER A 849 -29.90 -5.68 -12.26
N GLU A 850 -30.11 -6.98 -12.27
CA GLU A 850 -29.27 -7.92 -13.02
C GLU A 850 -29.21 -7.54 -14.51
N ALA A 851 -30.32 -7.07 -15.08
CA ALA A 851 -30.38 -6.64 -16.49
C ALA A 851 -29.44 -5.47 -16.79
N ASN A 852 -29.28 -4.51 -15.88
CA ASN A 852 -28.32 -3.40 -16.06
C ASN A 852 -26.88 -3.94 -16.11
N ILE A 853 -26.51 -4.83 -15.20
CA ILE A 853 -25.17 -5.45 -15.16
C ILE A 853 -24.96 -6.28 -16.43
N ARG A 854 -25.95 -7.09 -16.82
CA ARG A 854 -25.89 -7.93 -18.05
C ARG A 854 -25.73 -7.07 -19.30
N SER A 855 -26.44 -5.95 -19.39
CA SER A 855 -26.29 -4.99 -20.48
C SER A 855 -24.86 -4.45 -20.59
N LEU A 856 -24.25 -4.06 -19.46
CA LEU A 856 -22.87 -3.59 -19.46
C LEU A 856 -21.88 -4.70 -19.82
N LEU A 857 -22.07 -5.92 -19.31
CA LEU A 857 -21.25 -7.07 -19.67
C LEU A 857 -21.33 -7.36 -21.18
N ASN A 858 -22.53 -7.31 -21.77
CA ASN A 858 -22.70 -7.48 -23.21
C ASN A 858 -21.97 -6.37 -24.02
N THR A 859 -22.04 -5.12 -23.58
CA THR A 859 -21.30 -4.02 -24.19
C THR A 859 -19.79 -4.26 -24.10
N LEU A 860 -19.28 -4.66 -22.95
CA LEU A 860 -17.88 -5.02 -22.76
C LEU A 860 -17.47 -6.20 -23.65
N GLY A 861 -18.31 -7.22 -23.84
CA GLY A 861 -18.02 -8.36 -24.68
C GLY A 861 -18.07 -8.05 -26.20
N GLY A 862 -18.99 -7.17 -26.60
CA GLY A 862 -19.22 -6.85 -28.02
C GLY A 862 -18.40 -5.68 -28.57
N GLU A 863 -18.24 -4.64 -27.78
CA GLU A 863 -17.67 -3.34 -28.22
C GLU A 863 -16.33 -3.01 -27.57
N SER A 864 -15.90 -3.81 -26.58
CA SER A 864 -14.67 -3.55 -25.85
C SER A 864 -13.44 -3.76 -26.71
N LYS A 865 -12.48 -2.84 -26.56
CA LYS A 865 -11.10 -3.03 -27.01
C LYS A 865 -10.32 -3.62 -25.86
N ILE A 866 -9.61 -4.72 -26.10
CA ILE A 866 -8.91 -5.47 -25.06
C ILE A 866 -7.40 -5.37 -25.27
N GLU A 867 -6.68 -4.96 -24.23
CA GLU A 867 -5.23 -5.00 -24.16
C GLU A 867 -4.80 -5.93 -23.02
N TYR A 868 -3.92 -6.88 -23.30
CA TYR A 868 -3.30 -7.72 -22.30
C TYR A 868 -1.87 -7.22 -22.03
N VAL A 869 -1.56 -6.93 -20.76
CA VAL A 869 -0.21 -6.59 -20.32
C VAL A 869 0.28 -7.70 -19.39
N ILE A 870 1.29 -8.44 -19.84
CA ILE A 870 1.85 -9.59 -19.14
C ILE A 870 3.16 -9.14 -18.51
N THR A 871 3.22 -9.18 -17.20
CA THR A 871 4.44 -8.88 -16.42
C THR A 871 4.98 -10.19 -15.88
N GLY A 872 6.25 -10.47 -16.13
CA GLY A 872 6.88 -11.71 -15.68
C GLY A 872 8.31 -11.50 -15.20
N LYS A 873 8.77 -12.46 -14.37
CA LYS A 873 10.19 -12.60 -13.99
C LYS A 873 11.01 -13.05 -15.18
#